data_39774ef498cd9f89f2cffe2ce1be8aef
#
_entry.id   39774ef498cd9f89f2cffe2ce1be8aef
#
_cell.length_a   1.000
_cell.length_b   1.000
_cell.length_c   1.000
_cell.angle_alpha   90.00
_cell.angle_beta   90.00
_cell.angle_gamma   90.00
#
_symmetry.space_group_name_H-M   'P 1'
#
loop_
_entity.id
_entity.type
_entity.pdbx_description
1 polymer ?
#
loop_
_entity_poly.entity_id
_entity_poly.type
_entity_poly.pdbx_seq_one_letter_code
_entity_poly.pdbx_strand_id
1 'polypeptide(L)'
;YHPSDIEVFKKKIVKDANGNEKVVLGSPLTPSIKNPMAMRALHQLRKVLNVLILEGHIDEKTIIHIEMARELNDANKRKGIQDFQNDNKKFREDAVKEIKKLYYEESKKEIEPTEDDLLRYQLWIEQDKKEIYEDGKSISICQIIGTSPEYDIEHTVPRSRSQDNSLMNKTLCSQRYNREVKKTKMPVELANHEEILLRVDHWRKEAEKLTWEIDQIVKSTKAMATKEAKDRKIRRRHYLTLKRDYIKGKYDRFVWEEPKVGFKNSQIPDIGIITKYSQAYLKSYFKRVLSVKGGMVAEFRKIWGVQKSYQENGKKYFEIKDRSKHTHHTIDAITIACMTKDKYDVLASAWTLEDKEQAGNARKLLAESKPWKTFTEDLVKIEEEILVSHYTPDNVKKQSKKIIRVRGKKQYVAKIEKDKNGKTILKKDANGKLIYQLDEKGKKIPRLQQGDTIRGSLHQDSVYGAIKNPLNTEELRYVIRKDLESIKVTDIENIVDEAVKEKVRMAKENGILIIPSNAQQKNKLNGTVWMNEEKGVPINKVRIYANSVKNPLEIKEHSIISKSRQEHKQKVYAQNDENYCMVIYDDGKNKDFELINNFNLAQLQKLEHGDYPLYKEKISKGKTIQVPIVKRNNRDLVLKRGQQVICYDKSVENPKDINEITDFSGRIYIIEGLSIQRIVRPSGKVDEYGVIMMRYFKEARKSDEIKKDNFKPDGIFKLGDNKPTRKMNHNQFNAFIEGIDFKLLPSGKMIKI
;
A
#
# COMPACT_ATOMS: atom_id res chain seq x y z
N TYR A 1 14.47 19.81 19.62
CA TYR A 1 13.45 18.94 20.20
C TYR A 1 12.59 18.34 19.10
N HIS A 2 12.30 17.05 19.18
CA HIS A 2 11.39 16.41 18.22
C HIS A 2 9.95 16.74 18.64
N PRO A 3 9.02 17.04 17.69
CA PRO A 3 7.63 17.38 18.04
C PRO A 3 6.93 16.39 18.95
N SER A 4 7.26 15.08 18.86
CA SER A 4 6.70 14.04 19.75
C SER A 4 7.09 14.20 21.23
N ASP A 5 8.11 14.99 21.53
CA ASP A 5 8.59 15.21 22.89
C ASP A 5 7.84 16.36 23.60
N ILE A 6 7.16 17.20 22.80
CA ILE A 6 6.43 18.40 23.27
C ILE A 6 4.90 18.18 23.22
N GLU A 7 4.43 17.20 22.45
CA GLU A 7 2.98 16.98 22.32
C GLU A 7 2.39 16.28 23.53
N VAL A 8 1.31 16.85 24.05
CA VAL A 8 0.54 16.27 25.15
C VAL A 8 -0.72 15.63 24.61
N PHE A 9 -0.83 14.33 24.77
CA PHE A 9 -2.03 13.58 24.42
C PHE A 9 -3.03 13.60 25.58
N LYS A 10 -4.28 13.94 25.29
CA LYS A 10 -5.36 14.00 26.29
C LYS A 10 -5.93 12.61 26.57
N LYS A 11 -6.26 12.35 27.83
CA LYS A 11 -7.07 11.19 28.23
C LYS A 11 -8.55 11.47 27.95
N LYS A 12 -9.38 10.42 27.91
CA LYS A 12 -10.83 10.52 27.74
C LYS A 12 -11.51 9.69 28.84
N ILE A 13 -12.62 10.21 29.39
CA ILE A 13 -13.48 9.47 30.30
C ILE A 13 -14.62 8.83 29.47
N VAL A 14 -14.87 7.56 29.69
CA VAL A 14 -15.94 6.77 29.03
C VAL A 14 -16.59 5.88 30.08
N LYS A 15 -17.89 5.68 29.98
CA LYS A 15 -18.63 4.72 30.80
C LYS A 15 -18.43 3.31 30.24
N ASP A 16 -18.11 2.36 31.10
CA ASP A 16 -18.05 0.95 30.76
C ASP A 16 -19.48 0.32 30.63
N ALA A 17 -19.55 -0.97 30.35
CA ALA A 17 -20.81 -1.68 30.20
C ALA A 17 -21.70 -1.66 31.49
N ASN A 18 -21.07 -1.48 32.65
CA ASN A 18 -21.73 -1.42 33.94
C ASN A 18 -22.06 0.03 34.37
N GLY A 19 -21.78 1.03 33.50
CA GLY A 19 -22.04 2.42 33.80
C GLY A 19 -20.93 3.14 34.57
N ASN A 20 -19.85 2.46 34.96
CA ASN A 20 -18.73 3.03 35.73
C ASN A 20 -17.86 3.88 34.80
N GLU A 21 -17.38 5.02 35.31
CA GLU A 21 -16.46 5.88 34.59
C GLU A 21 -15.06 5.29 34.56
N LYS A 22 -14.52 5.08 33.38
CA LYS A 22 -13.15 4.65 33.15
C LYS A 22 -12.38 5.66 32.31
N VAL A 23 -11.14 5.90 32.72
CA VAL A 23 -10.20 6.72 31.96
C VAL A 23 -9.58 5.85 30.87
N VAL A 24 -9.59 6.35 29.64
CA VAL A 24 -9.05 5.65 28.45
C VAL A 24 -8.17 6.59 27.65
N LEU A 25 -7.43 6.04 26.69
CA LEU A 25 -6.63 6.82 25.73
C LEU A 25 -7.52 7.73 24.88
N GLY A 26 -7.17 9.01 24.81
CA GLY A 26 -7.85 10.00 23.98
C GLY A 26 -7.47 9.92 22.50
N SER A 27 -7.75 10.98 21.74
CA SER A 27 -7.38 11.02 20.32
C SER A 27 -5.87 11.16 20.13
N PRO A 28 -5.22 10.37 19.28
CA PRO A 28 -3.82 10.54 18.92
C PRO A 28 -3.59 11.65 17.87
N LEU A 29 -4.62 12.38 17.48
CA LEU A 29 -4.54 13.42 16.45
C LEU A 29 -3.66 14.59 16.94
N THR A 30 -2.56 14.82 16.26
CA THR A 30 -1.62 15.91 16.54
C THR A 30 -1.33 16.73 15.27
N PRO A 31 -0.99 18.03 15.39
CA PRO A 31 -0.60 18.84 14.24
C PRO A 31 0.72 18.41 13.60
N SER A 32 1.62 17.78 14.37
CA SER A 32 2.96 17.42 13.93
C SER A 32 2.99 16.18 13.05
N ILE A 33 2.05 15.23 13.22
CA ILE A 33 2.01 14.01 12.43
C ILE A 33 1.23 14.26 11.13
N LYS A 34 1.97 14.52 10.04
CA LYS A 34 1.38 14.65 8.70
C LYS A 34 1.35 13.32 7.91
N ASN A 35 1.84 12.23 8.50
CA ASN A 35 1.87 10.91 7.88
C ASN A 35 0.54 10.16 8.10
N PRO A 36 -0.28 9.94 7.05
CA PRO A 36 -1.58 9.26 7.18
C PRO A 36 -1.46 7.81 7.65
N MET A 37 -0.37 7.12 7.32
CA MET A 37 -0.13 5.73 7.73
C MET A 37 0.12 5.64 9.23
N ALA A 38 0.99 6.52 9.76
CA ALA A 38 1.26 6.61 11.19
C ALA A 38 -0.01 6.96 11.98
N MET A 39 -0.80 7.92 11.50
CA MET A 39 -2.07 8.29 12.13
C MET A 39 -3.06 7.13 12.14
N ARG A 40 -3.15 6.36 11.06
CA ARG A 40 -4.00 5.16 11.00
C ARG A 40 -3.56 4.12 12.04
N ALA A 41 -2.26 3.85 12.12
CA ALA A 41 -1.70 2.90 13.10
C ALA A 41 -2.02 3.31 14.54
N LEU A 42 -1.81 4.58 14.90
CA LEU A 42 -2.13 5.11 16.24
C LEU A 42 -3.63 5.03 16.57
N HIS A 43 -4.50 5.31 15.61
CA HIS A 43 -5.94 5.16 15.81
C HIS A 43 -6.36 3.70 16.01
N GLN A 44 -5.73 2.74 15.33
CA GLN A 44 -5.98 1.31 15.55
C GLN A 44 -5.47 0.88 16.91
N LEU A 45 -4.23 1.26 17.27
CA LEU A 45 -3.66 1.02 18.59
C LEU A 45 -4.60 1.51 19.71
N ARG A 46 -5.12 2.74 19.59
CA ARG A 46 -6.11 3.30 20.52
C ARG A 46 -7.34 2.41 20.66
N LYS A 47 -7.90 1.95 19.55
CA LYS A 47 -9.11 1.12 19.56
C LYS A 47 -8.88 -0.17 20.34
N VAL A 48 -7.79 -0.87 20.04
CA VAL A 48 -7.44 -2.14 20.72
C VAL A 48 -7.23 -1.91 22.20
N LEU A 49 -6.37 -0.96 22.57
CA LEU A 49 -6.05 -0.71 23.99
C LEU A 49 -7.28 -0.22 24.79
N ASN A 50 -8.11 0.65 24.21
CA ASN A 50 -9.31 1.12 24.91
C ASN A 50 -10.32 -0.01 25.15
N VAL A 51 -10.44 -0.99 24.25
CA VAL A 51 -11.25 -2.18 24.49
C VAL A 51 -10.68 -2.98 25.65
N LEU A 52 -9.37 -3.26 25.65
CA LEU A 52 -8.71 -4.02 26.73
C LEU A 52 -8.81 -3.30 28.09
N ILE A 53 -8.73 -1.97 28.13
CA ILE A 53 -8.92 -1.16 29.35
C ILE A 53 -10.37 -1.26 29.83
N LEU A 54 -11.35 -1.16 28.93
CA LEU A 54 -12.77 -1.22 29.30
C LEU A 54 -13.17 -2.62 29.78
N GLU A 55 -12.63 -3.67 29.18
CA GLU A 55 -12.82 -5.07 29.58
C GLU A 55 -12.02 -5.44 30.85
N GLY A 56 -11.13 -4.56 31.33
CA GLY A 56 -10.36 -4.76 32.56
C GLY A 56 -9.14 -5.67 32.42
N HIS A 57 -8.73 -5.99 31.20
CA HIS A 57 -7.52 -6.79 30.94
C HIS A 57 -6.23 -6.05 31.24
N ILE A 58 -6.21 -4.72 31.05
CA ILE A 58 -5.07 -3.85 31.30
C ILE A 58 -5.50 -2.56 32.01
N ASP A 59 -4.55 -1.98 32.75
CA ASP A 59 -4.71 -0.73 33.49
C ASP A 59 -3.49 0.21 33.31
N GLU A 60 -3.47 1.35 34.01
CA GLU A 60 -2.37 2.30 33.96
C GLU A 60 -1.03 1.76 34.53
N LYS A 61 -1.07 0.70 35.35
CA LYS A 61 0.10 0.06 35.96
C LYS A 61 0.73 -0.98 35.04
N THR A 62 -0.01 -1.43 34.02
CA THR A 62 0.45 -2.41 33.04
C THR A 62 1.69 -1.89 32.31
N ILE A 63 2.74 -2.71 32.25
CA ILE A 63 3.99 -2.37 31.57
C ILE A 63 3.84 -2.67 30.09
N ILE A 64 4.04 -1.66 29.26
CA ILE A 64 3.95 -1.81 27.80
C ILE A 64 5.36 -1.87 27.21
N HIS A 65 5.61 -2.90 26.42
CA HIS A 65 6.84 -3.04 25.65
C HIS A 65 6.56 -2.74 24.17
N ILE A 66 7.43 -1.92 23.55
CA ILE A 66 7.34 -1.57 22.14
C ILE A 66 8.61 -2.01 21.44
N GLU A 67 8.49 -2.82 20.38
CA GLU A 67 9.61 -3.14 19.53
C GLU A 67 10.00 -1.96 18.64
N MET A 68 11.27 -1.61 18.63
CA MET A 68 11.84 -0.60 17.75
C MET A 68 12.57 -1.27 16.58
N ALA A 69 12.14 -0.96 15.37
CA ALA A 69 12.81 -1.40 14.15
C ALA A 69 14.14 -0.64 13.94
N ARG A 70 15.08 -0.83 14.86
CA ARG A 70 16.44 -0.28 14.76
C ARG A 70 17.44 -1.40 15.00
N GLU A 71 18.44 -1.48 14.13
CA GLU A 71 19.63 -2.28 14.39
C GLU A 71 20.33 -1.79 15.65
N LEU A 72 21.03 -2.72 16.32
CA LEU A 72 21.94 -2.39 17.42
C LEU A 72 23.12 -1.58 16.85
N ASN A 73 22.98 -0.26 16.84
CA ASN A 73 24.11 0.61 16.53
C ASN A 73 24.98 0.72 17.79
N ASP A 74 26.18 0.13 17.73
CA ASP A 74 27.20 0.36 18.75
C ASP A 74 27.60 1.84 18.86
N ALA A 75 28.35 2.18 19.89
CA ALA A 75 28.76 3.56 20.15
C ALA A 75 29.55 4.16 18.98
N ASN A 76 30.41 3.36 18.34
CA ASN A 76 31.26 3.80 17.23
C ASN A 76 30.43 4.03 15.96
N LYS A 77 29.45 3.17 15.68
CA LYS A 77 28.52 3.35 14.56
C LYS A 77 27.66 4.61 14.76
N ARG A 78 27.16 4.86 16.00
CA ARG A 78 26.41 6.10 16.31
C ARG A 78 27.25 7.35 16.09
N LYS A 79 28.49 7.36 16.55
CA LYS A 79 29.43 8.47 16.33
C LYS A 79 29.74 8.65 14.83
N GLY A 80 29.98 7.59 14.09
CA GLY A 80 30.18 7.64 12.64
C GLY A 80 28.98 8.23 11.88
N ILE A 81 27.74 7.89 12.26
CA ILE A 81 26.52 8.48 11.72
C ILE A 81 26.45 9.98 12.05
N GLN A 82 26.80 10.36 13.29
CA GLN A 82 26.78 11.76 13.72
C GLN A 82 27.81 12.60 12.94
N ASP A 83 29.01 12.06 12.72
CA ASP A 83 30.04 12.73 11.91
C ASP A 83 29.55 12.97 10.48
N PHE A 84 28.96 11.96 9.86
CA PHE A 84 28.37 12.08 8.52
C PHE A 84 27.26 13.14 8.46
N GLN A 85 26.41 13.21 9.49
CA GLN A 85 25.37 14.24 9.58
C GLN A 85 25.95 15.65 9.79
N ASN A 86 26.99 15.78 10.59
CA ASN A 86 27.67 17.04 10.83
C ASN A 86 28.34 17.58 9.55
N ASP A 87 28.99 16.69 8.78
CA ASP A 87 29.58 17.07 7.48
C ASP A 87 28.53 17.53 6.48
N ASN A 88 27.39 16.83 6.40
CA ASN A 88 26.26 17.26 5.57
C ASN A 88 25.70 18.63 6.00
N LYS A 89 25.61 18.87 7.31
CA LYS A 89 25.18 20.17 7.84
C LYS A 89 26.16 21.28 7.45
N LYS A 90 27.45 21.04 7.65
CA LYS A 90 28.51 21.99 7.25
C LYS A 90 28.47 22.27 5.75
N PHE A 91 28.38 21.23 4.93
CA PHE A 91 28.22 21.38 3.48
C PHE A 91 27.06 22.30 3.13
N ARG A 92 25.89 22.16 3.79
CA ARG A 92 24.73 23.03 3.51
C ARG A 92 24.95 24.49 3.93
N GLU A 93 25.63 24.72 5.06
CA GLU A 93 25.98 26.07 5.52
C GLU A 93 26.97 26.74 4.56
N ASP A 94 27.94 26.01 4.06
CA ASP A 94 28.90 26.50 3.08
C ASP A 94 28.24 26.71 1.71
N ALA A 95 27.33 25.81 1.30
CA ALA A 95 26.55 25.92 0.06
C ALA A 95 25.73 27.22 -0.01
N VAL A 96 25.13 27.67 1.10
CA VAL A 96 24.41 28.97 1.13
C VAL A 96 25.32 30.11 0.69
N LYS A 97 26.56 30.16 1.20
CA LYS A 97 27.53 31.21 0.89
C LYS A 97 27.99 31.12 -0.58
N GLU A 98 28.30 29.91 -1.03
CA GLU A 98 28.75 29.69 -2.40
C GLU A 98 27.66 29.97 -3.43
N ILE A 99 26.42 29.59 -3.18
CA ILE A 99 25.29 29.92 -4.05
C ILE A 99 25.15 31.44 -4.20
N LYS A 100 25.15 32.18 -3.09
CA LYS A 100 25.05 33.66 -3.13
C LYS A 100 26.16 34.28 -3.98
N LYS A 101 27.40 33.79 -3.76
CA LYS A 101 28.57 34.26 -4.49
C LYS A 101 28.46 33.96 -6.00
N LEU A 102 28.31 32.70 -6.37
CA LEU A 102 28.28 32.26 -7.77
C LEU A 102 27.09 32.86 -8.53
N TYR A 103 25.91 32.90 -7.90
CA TYR A 103 24.73 33.49 -8.52
C TYR A 103 24.89 34.99 -8.77
N TYR A 104 25.52 35.73 -7.84
CA TYR A 104 25.83 37.14 -8.02
C TYR A 104 26.90 37.37 -9.11
N GLU A 105 27.93 36.52 -9.17
CA GLU A 105 28.98 36.60 -10.22
C GLU A 105 28.39 36.46 -11.62
N GLU A 106 27.44 35.54 -11.81
CA GLU A 106 26.81 35.28 -13.12
C GLU A 106 25.65 36.23 -13.42
N SER A 107 24.72 36.45 -12.51
CA SER A 107 23.46 37.16 -12.76
C SER A 107 23.52 38.66 -12.39
N LYS A 108 24.51 39.08 -11.57
CA LYS A 108 24.60 40.39 -10.92
C LYS A 108 23.40 40.71 -10.01
N LYS A 109 22.67 39.65 -9.54
CA LYS A 109 21.52 39.77 -8.64
C LYS A 109 21.78 39.02 -7.34
N GLU A 110 21.26 39.54 -6.25
CA GLU A 110 21.28 38.83 -4.97
C GLU A 110 20.17 37.80 -4.90
N ILE A 111 20.43 36.69 -4.18
CA ILE A 111 19.46 35.63 -3.95
C ILE A 111 19.54 35.12 -2.50
N GLU A 112 18.40 34.84 -1.90
CA GLU A 112 18.31 34.05 -0.66
C GLU A 112 17.94 32.60 -1.02
N PRO A 113 18.89 31.64 -0.92
CA PRO A 113 18.64 30.27 -1.33
C PRO A 113 17.56 29.59 -0.50
N THR A 114 16.61 28.94 -1.17
CA THR A 114 15.60 28.09 -0.55
C THR A 114 16.16 26.67 -0.30
N GLU A 115 15.41 25.84 0.42
CA GLU A 115 15.76 24.42 0.63
C GLU A 115 15.84 23.65 -0.71
N ASP A 116 15.04 24.03 -1.71
CA ASP A 116 15.07 23.46 -3.05
C ASP A 116 16.33 23.87 -3.82
N ASP A 117 16.74 25.11 -3.67
CA ASP A 117 17.99 25.62 -4.27
C ASP A 117 19.23 24.93 -3.67
N LEU A 118 19.24 24.71 -2.37
CA LEU A 118 20.31 23.95 -1.70
C LEU A 118 20.37 22.50 -2.20
N LEU A 119 19.22 21.87 -2.42
CA LEU A 119 19.17 20.53 -2.97
C LEU A 119 19.66 20.49 -4.43
N ARG A 120 19.25 21.45 -5.27
CA ARG A 120 19.73 21.59 -6.65
C ARG A 120 21.24 21.81 -6.71
N TYR A 121 21.76 22.68 -5.86
CA TYR A 121 23.20 22.91 -5.75
C TYR A 121 23.96 21.64 -5.33
N GLN A 122 23.46 20.89 -4.35
CA GLN A 122 24.06 19.61 -3.96
C GLN A 122 24.12 18.62 -5.14
N LEU A 123 23.02 18.44 -5.84
CA LEU A 123 22.94 17.55 -6.99
C LEU A 123 23.86 17.99 -8.13
N TRP A 124 23.97 19.30 -8.36
CA TRP A 124 24.86 19.89 -9.34
C TRP A 124 26.34 19.63 -9.05
N ILE A 125 26.76 19.79 -7.80
CA ILE A 125 28.13 19.45 -7.38
C ILE A 125 28.39 17.93 -7.52
N GLU A 126 27.44 17.10 -7.14
CA GLU A 126 27.54 15.65 -7.24
C GLU A 126 27.64 15.15 -8.68
N GLN A 127 27.14 15.92 -9.64
CA GLN A 127 27.21 15.67 -11.09
C GLN A 127 28.42 16.33 -11.77
N ASP A 128 29.44 16.77 -11.01
CA ASP A 128 30.58 17.54 -11.53
C ASP A 128 30.18 18.75 -12.37
N LYS A 129 29.05 19.40 -12.00
CA LYS A 129 28.46 20.58 -12.68
C LYS A 129 28.08 20.31 -14.14
N LYS A 130 27.81 19.04 -14.50
CA LYS A 130 27.50 18.61 -15.86
C LYS A 130 26.11 17.97 -15.97
N GLU A 131 25.55 18.08 -17.15
CA GLU A 131 24.36 17.36 -17.56
C GLU A 131 24.70 15.87 -17.74
N ILE A 132 23.83 14.98 -17.23
CA ILE A 132 24.07 13.53 -17.26
C ILE A 132 23.33 12.86 -18.41
N TYR A 133 22.10 13.28 -18.68
CA TYR A 133 21.18 12.52 -19.52
C TYR A 133 21.29 12.82 -21.01
N GLU A 134 21.64 14.03 -21.41
CA GLU A 134 21.55 14.49 -22.78
C GLU A 134 22.92 14.59 -23.45
N ASP A 135 23.70 15.62 -23.16
CA ASP A 135 24.91 15.95 -23.92
C ASP A 135 26.20 16.09 -23.11
N GLY A 136 26.10 15.98 -21.76
CA GLY A 136 27.26 16.10 -20.86
C GLY A 136 27.85 17.51 -20.73
N LYS A 137 27.16 18.56 -21.22
CA LYS A 137 27.60 19.94 -21.12
C LYS A 137 27.65 20.44 -19.69
N SER A 138 28.46 21.47 -19.46
CA SER A 138 28.49 22.17 -18.16
C SER A 138 27.21 22.96 -17.96
N ILE A 139 26.69 22.89 -16.75
CA ILE A 139 25.49 23.59 -16.30
C ILE A 139 25.91 24.82 -15.50
N SER A 140 25.37 25.98 -15.81
CA SER A 140 25.54 27.21 -15.03
C SER A 140 24.67 27.20 -13.77
N ILE A 141 25.11 27.94 -12.75
CA ILE A 141 24.33 28.08 -11.51
C ILE A 141 22.98 28.75 -11.77
N CYS A 142 22.91 29.71 -12.66
CA CYS A 142 21.69 30.43 -13.04
C CYS A 142 20.66 29.54 -13.76
N GLN A 143 21.08 28.41 -14.35
CA GLN A 143 20.17 27.47 -14.99
C GLN A 143 19.49 26.54 -14.00
N ILE A 144 20.06 26.36 -12.80
CA ILE A 144 19.51 25.44 -11.79
C ILE A 144 18.82 26.16 -10.64
N ILE A 145 19.16 27.45 -10.41
CA ILE A 145 18.65 28.25 -9.28
C ILE A 145 18.01 29.53 -9.82
N GLY A 146 17.00 30.03 -9.14
CA GLY A 146 16.31 31.27 -9.49
C GLY A 146 14.81 31.04 -9.72
N THR A 147 14.15 32.06 -10.32
CA THR A 147 12.68 32.05 -10.51
C THR A 147 12.19 31.08 -11.59
N SER A 148 13.06 30.71 -12.52
CA SER A 148 12.71 29.83 -13.67
C SER A 148 13.89 28.91 -13.99
N PRO A 149 14.18 27.92 -13.14
CA PRO A 149 15.27 26.98 -13.41
C PRO A 149 14.98 26.15 -14.67
N GLU A 150 15.99 25.89 -15.48
CA GLU A 150 15.90 25.09 -16.70
C GLU A 150 16.01 23.57 -16.44
N TYR A 151 16.47 23.18 -15.26
CA TYR A 151 16.67 21.81 -14.84
C TYR A 151 15.67 21.41 -13.77
N ASP A 152 15.09 20.23 -13.87
CA ASP A 152 14.23 19.61 -12.87
C ASP A 152 15.06 18.74 -11.90
N ILE A 153 14.58 18.61 -10.65
CA ILE A 153 15.05 17.54 -9.77
C ILE A 153 14.35 16.26 -10.20
N GLU A 154 15.11 15.39 -10.86
CA GLU A 154 14.60 14.17 -11.45
C GLU A 154 14.81 12.96 -10.53
N HIS A 155 13.89 12.00 -10.57
CA HIS A 155 14.05 10.72 -9.91
C HIS A 155 14.62 9.70 -10.90
N THR A 156 15.88 9.31 -10.72
CA THR A 156 16.57 8.34 -11.57
C THR A 156 15.73 7.10 -11.87
N VAL A 157 15.18 6.49 -10.81
CA VAL A 157 14.11 5.50 -10.91
C VAL A 157 12.78 6.20 -10.65
N PRO A 158 11.84 6.21 -11.61
CA PRO A 158 10.60 6.96 -11.47
C PRO A 158 9.81 6.60 -10.21
N ARG A 159 9.27 7.60 -9.51
CA ARG A 159 8.48 7.40 -8.29
C ARG A 159 7.24 6.53 -8.52
N SER A 160 6.64 6.61 -9.69
CA SER A 160 5.51 5.76 -10.08
C SER A 160 5.86 4.27 -10.09
N ARG A 161 7.15 3.93 -10.30
CA ARG A 161 7.64 2.55 -10.37
C ARG A 161 8.28 2.06 -9.07
N SER A 162 8.92 2.94 -8.28
CA SER A 162 9.71 2.55 -7.11
C SER A 162 9.25 3.13 -5.78
N GLN A 163 8.48 4.23 -5.79
CA GLN A 163 8.14 5.06 -4.63
C GLN A 163 9.37 5.58 -3.86
N ASP A 164 10.58 5.45 -4.41
CA ASP A 164 11.83 5.88 -3.79
C ASP A 164 12.00 7.39 -3.95
N ASN A 165 11.94 8.13 -2.83
CA ASN A 165 12.18 9.57 -2.76
C ASN A 165 13.51 9.92 -2.04
N SER A 166 14.41 8.94 -1.88
CA SER A 166 15.72 9.20 -1.27
C SER A 166 16.60 10.13 -2.12
N LEU A 167 17.58 10.78 -1.49
CA LEU A 167 18.58 11.59 -2.21
C LEU A 167 19.38 10.78 -3.22
N MET A 168 19.63 9.50 -2.95
CA MET A 168 20.28 8.59 -3.90
C MET A 168 19.51 8.41 -5.20
N ASN A 169 18.20 8.65 -5.19
CA ASN A 169 17.34 8.55 -6.37
C ASN A 169 17.10 9.89 -7.05
N LYS A 170 17.88 10.94 -6.72
CA LYS A 170 17.70 12.28 -7.27
C LYS A 170 18.93 12.73 -8.04
N THR A 171 18.67 13.36 -9.18
CA THR A 171 19.65 13.99 -10.08
C THR A 171 19.04 15.24 -10.70
N LEU A 172 19.84 16.05 -11.35
CA LEU A 172 19.37 17.14 -12.21
C LEU A 172 19.24 16.63 -13.64
N CYS A 173 18.16 17.00 -14.29
CA CYS A 173 17.89 16.70 -15.68
C CYS A 173 17.26 17.92 -16.35
N SER A 174 17.60 18.24 -17.60
CA SER A 174 16.96 19.33 -18.33
C SER A 174 15.45 19.12 -18.36
N GLN A 175 14.66 20.18 -18.23
CA GLN A 175 13.20 20.09 -18.22
C GLN A 175 12.67 19.43 -19.49
N ARG A 176 13.27 19.78 -20.63
CA ARG A 176 12.90 19.21 -21.92
C ARG A 176 13.12 17.70 -21.94
N TYR A 177 14.32 17.23 -21.62
CA TYR A 177 14.63 15.81 -21.66
C TYR A 177 13.81 15.02 -20.64
N ASN A 178 13.65 15.56 -19.43
CA ASN A 178 12.85 14.95 -18.37
C ASN A 178 11.40 14.74 -18.80
N ARG A 179 10.78 15.77 -19.35
CA ARG A 179 9.34 15.79 -19.66
C ARG A 179 8.99 15.13 -21.00
N GLU A 180 9.89 15.17 -21.98
CA GLU A 180 9.62 14.67 -23.33
C GLU A 180 10.24 13.30 -23.60
N VAL A 181 11.44 13.02 -23.10
CA VAL A 181 12.22 11.82 -23.41
C VAL A 181 12.20 10.81 -22.26
N LYS A 182 12.67 11.20 -21.08
CA LYS A 182 12.80 10.29 -19.94
C LYS A 182 11.44 9.89 -19.37
N LYS A 183 10.60 10.85 -19.02
CA LYS A 183 9.25 10.60 -18.46
C LYS A 183 9.29 9.57 -17.31
N THR A 184 8.64 8.42 -17.49
CA THR A 184 8.60 7.30 -16.55
C THR A 184 9.54 6.15 -16.91
N LYS A 185 10.51 6.41 -17.81
CA LYS A 185 11.52 5.42 -18.21
C LYS A 185 12.61 5.30 -17.15
N MET A 186 13.12 4.09 -16.96
CA MET A 186 14.36 3.88 -16.22
C MET A 186 15.57 4.23 -17.09
N PRO A 187 16.74 4.53 -16.50
CA PRO A 187 17.93 4.85 -17.30
C PRO A 187 18.27 3.76 -18.33
N VAL A 188 18.13 2.50 -17.99
CA VAL A 188 18.38 1.35 -18.91
C VAL A 188 17.41 1.29 -20.10
N GLU A 189 16.30 1.99 -20.03
CA GLU A 189 15.31 2.07 -21.11
C GLU A 189 15.55 3.26 -22.06
N LEU A 190 16.58 4.07 -21.81
CA LEU A 190 16.94 5.23 -22.64
C LEU A 190 17.90 4.79 -23.77
N ALA A 191 17.72 5.37 -24.95
CA ALA A 191 18.51 5.03 -26.13
C ALA A 191 20.02 5.31 -25.96
N ASN A 192 20.35 6.33 -25.17
CA ASN A 192 21.72 6.76 -24.88
C ASN A 192 22.24 6.28 -23.53
N HIS A 193 21.74 5.15 -23.03
CA HIS A 193 22.09 4.62 -21.69
C HIS A 193 23.60 4.41 -21.51
N GLU A 194 24.29 3.90 -22.52
CA GLU A 194 25.75 3.68 -22.46
C GLU A 194 26.52 4.99 -22.24
N GLU A 195 26.13 6.06 -22.93
CA GLU A 195 26.73 7.38 -22.74
C GLU A 195 26.44 7.95 -21.35
N ILE A 196 25.23 7.74 -20.85
CA ILE A 196 24.86 8.13 -19.47
C ILE A 196 25.75 7.40 -18.47
N LEU A 197 25.99 6.10 -18.65
CA LEU A 197 26.85 5.31 -17.76
C LEU A 197 28.30 5.85 -17.76
N LEU A 198 28.83 6.27 -18.89
CA LEU A 198 30.16 6.89 -18.95
C LEU A 198 30.21 8.20 -18.14
N ARG A 199 29.15 9.00 -18.17
CA ARG A 199 29.09 10.28 -17.44
C ARG A 199 28.95 10.10 -15.92
N VAL A 200 28.35 9.02 -15.45
CA VAL A 200 28.20 8.70 -14.02
C VAL A 200 29.25 7.74 -13.49
N ASP A 201 30.23 7.32 -14.30
CA ASP A 201 31.28 6.36 -13.93
C ASP A 201 32.15 6.85 -12.77
N HIS A 202 32.28 8.18 -12.61
CA HIS A 202 33.00 8.76 -11.48
C HIS A 202 32.39 8.33 -10.11
N TRP A 203 31.08 8.12 -9.99
CA TRP A 203 30.46 7.57 -8.77
C TRP A 203 30.85 6.13 -8.52
N ARG A 204 30.95 5.30 -9.56
CA ARG A 204 31.43 3.92 -9.44
C ARG A 204 32.87 3.89 -8.93
N LYS A 205 33.75 4.66 -9.57
CA LYS A 205 35.18 4.77 -9.21
C LYS A 205 35.35 5.27 -7.75
N GLU A 206 34.58 6.28 -7.35
CA GLU A 206 34.63 6.79 -5.98
C GLU A 206 34.13 5.74 -4.96
N ALA A 207 33.07 5.01 -5.27
CA ALA A 207 32.58 3.92 -4.42
C ALA A 207 33.59 2.77 -4.29
N GLU A 208 34.30 2.41 -5.36
CA GLU A 208 35.38 1.42 -5.38
C GLU A 208 36.56 1.89 -4.49
N LYS A 209 36.99 3.15 -4.66
CA LYS A 209 38.03 3.76 -3.81
C LYS A 209 37.67 3.72 -2.33
N LEU A 210 36.45 4.12 -1.98
CA LEU A 210 35.96 4.06 -0.60
C LEU A 210 35.90 2.61 -0.07
N THR A 211 35.55 1.65 -0.91
CA THR A 211 35.56 0.22 -0.54
C THR A 211 36.98 -0.24 -0.21
N TRP A 212 37.94 0.12 -1.04
CA TRP A 212 39.36 -0.18 -0.78
C TRP A 212 39.86 0.45 0.54
N GLU A 213 39.52 1.75 0.80
CA GLU A 213 39.87 2.41 2.07
C GLU A 213 39.26 1.69 3.28
N ILE A 214 38.01 1.27 3.19
CA ILE A 214 37.33 0.51 4.23
C ILE A 214 38.07 -0.80 4.51
N ASP A 215 38.47 -1.54 3.48
CA ASP A 215 39.18 -2.82 3.60
C ASP A 215 40.56 -2.61 4.25
N GLN A 216 41.28 -1.54 3.92
CA GLN A 216 42.56 -1.20 4.58
C GLN A 216 42.35 -0.91 6.07
N ILE A 217 41.26 -0.18 6.43
CA ILE A 217 40.92 0.08 7.83
C ILE A 217 40.61 -1.24 8.55
N VAL A 218 39.84 -2.15 7.95
CA VAL A 218 39.54 -3.48 8.54
C VAL A 218 40.80 -4.27 8.83
N LYS A 219 41.70 -4.35 7.84
CA LYS A 219 42.99 -5.05 7.99
C LYS A 219 43.84 -4.44 9.11
N SER A 220 44.00 -3.11 9.12
CA SER A 220 44.84 -2.41 10.09
C SER A 220 44.24 -2.35 11.49
N THR A 221 42.91 -2.47 11.65
CA THR A 221 42.25 -2.47 12.97
C THR A 221 42.60 -3.70 13.81
N LYS A 222 42.85 -4.86 13.16
CA LYS A 222 43.24 -6.11 13.85
C LYS A 222 44.56 -6.00 14.57
N ALA A 223 45.50 -5.21 14.08
CA ALA A 223 46.86 -5.05 14.62
C ALA A 223 46.99 -3.93 15.68
N MET A 224 45.91 -3.30 16.09
CA MET A 224 45.96 -2.16 17.03
C MET A 224 46.04 -2.60 18.48
N ALA A 225 46.99 -2.03 19.25
CA ALA A 225 47.23 -2.37 20.64
C ALA A 225 46.25 -1.70 21.62
N THR A 226 45.78 -0.48 21.34
CA THR A 226 44.92 0.28 22.27
C THR A 226 43.45 0.30 21.82
N LYS A 227 42.55 0.22 22.80
CA LYS A 227 41.07 0.27 22.57
C LYS A 227 40.64 1.58 21.89
N GLU A 228 41.19 2.71 22.30
CA GLU A 228 40.85 4.01 21.77
C GLU A 228 41.24 4.20 20.31
N ALA A 229 42.44 3.71 19.91
CA ALA A 229 42.87 3.71 18.52
C ALA A 229 41.99 2.80 17.65
N LYS A 230 41.60 1.63 18.19
CA LYS A 230 40.68 0.69 17.55
C LYS A 230 39.29 1.30 17.33
N ASP A 231 38.74 1.93 18.37
CA ASP A 231 37.43 2.60 18.31
C ASP A 231 37.42 3.75 17.29
N ARG A 232 38.49 4.54 17.21
CA ARG A 232 38.65 5.63 16.23
C ARG A 232 38.60 5.10 14.79
N LYS A 233 39.28 3.98 14.52
CA LYS A 233 39.27 3.34 13.19
C LYS A 233 37.92 2.72 12.87
N ILE A 234 37.26 2.05 13.83
CA ILE A 234 35.89 1.53 13.67
C ILE A 234 34.90 2.64 13.36
N ARG A 235 34.99 3.78 14.07
CA ARG A 235 34.16 4.98 13.80
C ARG A 235 34.40 5.50 12.38
N ARG A 236 35.67 5.65 11.95
CA ARG A 236 36.01 6.07 10.58
C ARG A 236 35.48 5.11 9.54
N ARG A 237 35.59 3.80 9.77
CA ARG A 237 35.03 2.78 8.89
C ARG A 237 33.52 2.96 8.70
N HIS A 238 32.75 3.17 9.78
CA HIS A 238 31.31 3.40 9.68
C HIS A 238 30.96 4.65 8.90
N TYR A 239 31.70 5.73 9.11
CA TYR A 239 31.55 6.96 8.35
C TYR A 239 31.77 6.73 6.83
N LEU A 240 32.88 6.09 6.47
CA LEU A 240 33.21 5.79 5.07
C LEU A 240 32.18 4.83 4.43
N THR A 241 31.67 3.87 5.21
CA THR A 241 30.60 2.97 4.75
C THR A 241 29.34 3.75 4.37
N LEU A 242 28.93 4.73 5.17
CA LEU A 242 27.76 5.57 4.85
C LEU A 242 28.01 6.39 3.56
N LYS A 243 29.19 6.97 3.41
CA LYS A 243 29.57 7.72 2.21
C LYS A 243 29.57 6.83 0.97
N ARG A 244 30.22 5.66 1.06
CA ARG A 244 30.24 4.65 -0.01
C ARG A 244 28.84 4.21 -0.41
N ASP A 245 28.00 3.85 0.55
CA ASP A 245 26.65 3.34 0.29
C ASP A 245 25.77 4.42 -0.37
N TYR A 246 25.97 5.68 -0.02
CA TYR A 246 25.29 6.81 -0.66
C TYR A 246 25.69 6.94 -2.13
N ILE A 247 26.99 7.01 -2.43
CA ILE A 247 27.50 7.20 -3.79
C ILE A 247 27.21 5.96 -4.66
N LYS A 248 27.49 4.77 -4.13
CA LYS A 248 27.16 3.52 -4.80
C LYS A 248 25.67 3.41 -5.09
N GLY A 249 24.82 3.79 -4.14
CA GLY A 249 23.37 3.79 -4.32
C GLY A 249 22.89 4.74 -5.42
N LYS A 250 23.58 5.84 -5.71
CA LYS A 250 23.33 6.68 -6.88
C LYS A 250 23.64 5.93 -8.17
N TYR A 251 24.85 5.39 -8.29
CA TYR A 251 25.27 4.65 -9.48
C TYR A 251 24.39 3.44 -9.76
N ASP A 252 24.10 2.64 -8.73
CA ASP A 252 23.32 1.41 -8.84
C ASP A 252 21.94 1.65 -9.51
N ARG A 253 21.33 2.84 -9.33
CA ARG A 253 20.04 3.18 -9.92
C ARG A 253 20.09 3.42 -11.42
N PHE A 254 21.27 3.70 -11.96
CA PHE A 254 21.48 3.82 -13.40
C PHE A 254 21.64 2.47 -14.10
N VAL A 255 22.03 1.41 -13.35
CA VAL A 255 22.22 0.07 -13.90
C VAL A 255 21.10 -0.92 -13.57
N TRP A 256 20.11 -0.53 -12.77
CA TRP A 256 19.00 -1.42 -12.44
C TRP A 256 18.10 -1.66 -13.65
N GLU A 257 17.91 -2.92 -14.01
CA GLU A 257 16.98 -3.35 -15.06
C GLU A 257 15.53 -3.28 -14.59
N GLU A 258 15.27 -3.58 -13.32
CA GLU A 258 13.96 -3.45 -12.70
C GLU A 258 14.04 -2.65 -11.41
N PRO A 259 12.97 -1.88 -11.07
CA PRO A 259 12.90 -1.25 -9.77
C PRO A 259 12.96 -2.35 -8.71
N LYS A 260 14.02 -2.39 -7.92
CA LYS A 260 14.09 -3.35 -6.81
C LYS A 260 12.96 -3.06 -5.86
N VAL A 261 11.86 -3.82 -5.99
CA VAL A 261 10.68 -3.74 -5.13
C VAL A 261 10.94 -4.64 -3.93
N GLY A 262 11.06 -4.09 -2.77
CA GLY A 262 11.19 -4.80 -1.50
C GLY A 262 10.76 -3.89 -0.38
N PHE A 263 10.48 -4.44 0.77
CA PHE A 263 10.27 -3.73 2.04
C PHE A 263 11.47 -2.81 2.27
N LYS A 264 11.38 -1.56 1.85
CA LYS A 264 12.56 -0.79 1.59
C LYS A 264 12.68 0.38 2.52
N ASN A 265 13.86 0.86 2.53
CA ASN A 265 14.36 1.99 3.28
C ASN A 265 13.35 3.14 3.53
N SER A 266 12.29 3.26 2.73
CA SER A 266 11.18 4.20 2.99
C SER A 266 10.19 3.75 4.08
N GLN A 267 10.04 2.43 4.32
CA GLN A 267 9.12 1.91 5.36
C GLN A 267 9.79 1.84 6.72
N ILE A 268 11.12 1.72 6.78
CA ILE A 268 11.87 1.79 8.05
C ILE A 268 11.71 3.15 8.74
N PRO A 269 11.80 4.31 8.05
CA PRO A 269 11.45 5.60 8.63
C PRO A 269 10.00 5.67 9.11
N ASP A 270 9.03 5.15 8.35
CA ASP A 270 7.62 5.16 8.75
C ASP A 270 7.38 4.33 10.01
N ILE A 271 7.97 3.13 10.11
CA ILE A 271 7.93 2.31 11.33
C ILE A 271 8.62 3.03 12.48
N GLY A 272 9.76 3.68 12.25
CA GLY A 272 10.46 4.48 13.25
C GLY A 272 9.60 5.65 13.77
N ILE A 273 8.89 6.33 12.89
CA ILE A 273 7.94 7.41 13.23
C ILE A 273 6.79 6.83 14.05
N ILE A 274 6.15 5.75 13.57
CA ILE A 274 5.04 5.08 14.27
C ILE A 274 5.49 4.70 15.68
N THR A 275 6.63 4.05 15.85
CA THR A 275 7.15 3.59 17.14
C THR A 275 7.41 4.76 18.09
N LYS A 276 8.03 5.83 17.61
CA LYS A 276 8.36 7.01 18.43
C LYS A 276 7.09 7.70 18.93
N TYR A 277 6.13 7.95 18.05
CA TYR A 277 4.85 8.55 18.41
C TYR A 277 3.99 7.60 19.26
N SER A 278 4.02 6.29 19.01
CA SER A 278 3.33 5.31 19.87
C SER A 278 3.88 5.36 21.29
N GLN A 279 5.20 5.46 21.47
CA GLN A 279 5.80 5.55 22.81
C GLN A 279 5.33 6.81 23.56
N ALA A 280 5.36 7.96 22.92
CA ALA A 280 4.89 9.23 23.53
C ALA A 280 3.38 9.16 23.84
N TYR A 281 2.59 8.62 22.90
CA TYR A 281 1.16 8.46 23.04
C TYR A 281 0.78 7.51 24.20
N LEU A 282 1.43 6.35 24.30
CA LEU A 282 1.18 5.38 25.36
C LEU A 282 1.59 5.89 26.75
N LYS A 283 2.67 6.66 26.85
CA LYS A 283 3.06 7.33 28.10
C LYS A 283 2.01 8.31 28.64
N SER A 284 1.06 8.74 27.80
CA SER A 284 -0.06 9.57 28.29
C SER A 284 -1.02 8.83 29.22
N TYR A 285 -1.01 7.50 29.19
CA TYR A 285 -1.89 6.66 30.02
C TYR A 285 -1.09 5.71 30.92
N PHE A 286 -0.16 4.94 30.38
CA PHE A 286 0.61 3.93 31.08
C PHE A 286 1.82 4.54 31.80
N LYS A 287 2.04 4.13 33.05
CA LYS A 287 3.17 4.62 33.86
C LYS A 287 4.53 4.15 33.35
N ARG A 288 4.59 2.94 32.76
CA ARG A 288 5.83 2.32 32.27
C ARG A 288 5.65 1.86 30.83
N VAL A 289 6.39 2.52 29.91
CA VAL A 289 6.46 2.14 28.49
C VAL A 289 7.93 1.95 28.14
N LEU A 290 8.33 0.73 27.84
CA LEU A 290 9.69 0.30 27.57
C LEU A 290 9.89 0.09 26.08
N SER A 291 11.06 0.41 25.56
CA SER A 291 11.42 0.18 24.16
C SER A 291 12.42 -0.95 24.07
N VAL A 292 12.14 -1.94 23.22
CA VAL A 292 13.00 -3.08 22.96
C VAL A 292 13.52 -3.00 21.54
N LYS A 293 14.80 -3.34 21.31
CA LYS A 293 15.39 -3.35 19.97
C LYS A 293 15.12 -4.68 19.28
N GLY A 294 14.71 -4.67 18.01
CA GLY A 294 14.41 -5.88 17.24
C GLY A 294 15.56 -6.89 17.15
N GLY A 295 16.83 -6.41 17.12
CA GLY A 295 18.01 -7.30 17.18
C GLY A 295 18.07 -8.12 18.47
N MET A 296 17.68 -7.55 19.62
CA MET A 296 17.63 -8.27 20.90
C MET A 296 16.51 -9.32 20.92
N VAL A 297 15.36 -9.01 20.32
CA VAL A 297 14.27 -9.99 20.18
C VAL A 297 14.73 -11.21 19.40
N ALA A 298 15.47 -10.99 18.30
CA ALA A 298 16.06 -12.10 17.52
C ALA A 298 17.04 -12.95 18.35
N GLU A 299 17.88 -12.33 19.19
CA GLU A 299 18.81 -13.06 20.06
C GLU A 299 18.05 -13.88 21.12
N PHE A 300 17.09 -13.31 21.84
CA PHE A 300 16.31 -14.06 22.83
C PHE A 300 15.51 -15.20 22.21
N ARG A 301 14.97 -15.02 20.99
CA ARG A 301 14.30 -16.12 20.28
C ARG A 301 15.22 -17.31 20.00
N LYS A 302 16.48 -17.06 19.66
CA LYS A 302 17.50 -18.12 19.47
C LYS A 302 17.86 -18.78 20.80
N ILE A 303 18.13 -17.96 21.82
CA ILE A 303 18.52 -18.43 23.17
C ILE A 303 17.43 -19.28 23.82
N TRP A 304 16.18 -18.83 23.75
CA TRP A 304 15.04 -19.54 24.35
C TRP A 304 14.49 -20.69 23.50
N GLY A 305 15.11 -20.96 22.33
CA GLY A 305 14.72 -22.08 21.48
C GLY A 305 13.43 -21.87 20.67
N VAL A 306 12.96 -20.64 20.58
CA VAL A 306 11.79 -20.25 19.77
C VAL A 306 12.09 -20.35 18.27
N GLN A 307 13.34 -20.09 17.88
CA GLN A 307 13.84 -20.24 16.53
C GLN A 307 14.58 -21.57 16.41
N LYS A 308 14.10 -22.47 15.55
CA LYS A 308 14.71 -23.78 15.33
C LYS A 308 16.15 -23.65 14.84
N SER A 309 16.99 -24.57 15.25
CA SER A 309 18.38 -24.62 14.84
C SER A 309 18.74 -26.00 14.27
N TYR A 310 19.67 -26.01 13.33
CA TYR A 310 20.22 -27.24 12.74
C TYR A 310 21.75 -27.19 12.80
N GLN A 311 22.38 -28.33 12.67
CA GLN A 311 23.86 -28.44 12.62
C GLN A 311 24.29 -28.83 11.22
N GLU A 312 25.27 -28.11 10.69
CA GLU A 312 25.90 -28.39 9.42
C GLU A 312 27.42 -28.15 9.55
N ASN A 313 28.23 -29.12 9.15
CA ASN A 313 29.69 -29.08 9.25
C ASN A 313 30.22 -28.71 10.66
N GLY A 314 29.58 -29.24 11.72
CA GLY A 314 29.96 -28.98 13.12
C GLY A 314 29.59 -27.57 13.64
N LYS A 315 28.96 -26.74 12.83
CA LYS A 315 28.49 -25.40 13.21
C LYS A 315 26.96 -25.37 13.37
N LYS A 316 26.50 -24.64 14.37
CA LYS A 316 25.07 -24.44 14.63
C LYS A 316 24.53 -23.27 13.81
N TYR A 317 23.53 -23.54 13.01
CA TYR A 317 22.79 -22.54 12.23
C TYR A 317 21.36 -22.45 12.74
N PHE A 318 20.71 -21.32 12.44
CA PHE A 318 19.31 -21.11 12.78
C PHE A 318 18.47 -21.01 11.52
N GLU A 319 17.31 -21.66 11.52
CA GLU A 319 16.34 -21.51 10.43
C GLU A 319 15.93 -20.04 10.24
N ILE A 320 15.61 -19.68 9.01
CA ILE A 320 15.05 -18.36 8.73
C ILE A 320 13.67 -18.27 9.40
N LYS A 321 13.39 -17.13 10.04
CA LYS A 321 12.09 -16.88 10.66
C LYS A 321 10.96 -17.13 9.67
N ASP A 322 10.06 -18.07 10.00
CA ASP A 322 8.83 -18.28 9.21
C ASP A 322 7.92 -17.06 9.32
N ARG A 323 7.58 -16.49 8.17
CA ARG A 323 6.67 -15.36 8.01
C ARG A 323 5.43 -15.72 7.20
N SER A 324 5.20 -16.99 6.96
CA SER A 324 4.04 -17.47 6.21
C SER A 324 2.72 -17.22 6.95
N LYS A 325 2.78 -17.16 8.28
CA LYS A 325 1.60 -16.92 9.14
C LYS A 325 1.70 -15.60 9.89
N HIS A 326 0.59 -14.93 10.11
CA HIS A 326 0.51 -13.71 10.94
C HIS A 326 0.86 -13.96 12.41
N THR A 327 0.74 -15.19 12.89
CA THR A 327 1.01 -15.61 14.27
C THR A 327 2.46 -15.35 14.71
N HIS A 328 3.39 -15.21 13.78
CA HIS A 328 4.78 -14.83 14.10
C HIS A 328 4.88 -13.49 14.86
N HIS A 329 3.91 -12.59 14.71
CA HIS A 329 3.86 -11.35 15.49
C HIS A 329 3.47 -11.60 16.93
N THR A 330 2.63 -12.59 17.21
CA THR A 330 2.25 -13.01 18.58
C THR A 330 3.45 -13.60 19.30
N ILE A 331 4.21 -14.47 18.62
CA ILE A 331 5.43 -15.07 19.17
C ILE A 331 6.44 -13.96 19.53
N ASP A 332 6.66 -12.99 18.64
CA ASP A 332 7.53 -11.85 18.94
C ASP A 332 7.01 -11.03 20.11
N ALA A 333 5.69 -10.78 20.20
CA ALA A 333 5.10 -9.99 21.27
C ALA A 333 5.27 -10.69 22.65
N ILE A 334 5.05 -12.00 22.73
CA ILE A 334 5.27 -12.77 23.96
C ILE A 334 6.74 -12.77 24.34
N THR A 335 7.64 -12.99 23.37
CA THR A 335 9.09 -12.92 23.59
C THR A 335 9.47 -11.55 24.17
N ILE A 336 8.99 -10.47 23.57
CA ILE A 336 9.25 -9.08 24.01
C ILE A 336 8.71 -8.83 25.42
N ALA A 337 7.51 -9.33 25.74
CA ALA A 337 6.92 -9.18 27.07
C ALA A 337 7.74 -9.86 28.17
N CYS A 338 8.42 -10.97 27.84
CA CYS A 338 9.30 -11.70 28.75
C CYS A 338 10.73 -11.12 28.85
N MET A 339 11.08 -10.12 28.07
CA MET A 339 12.41 -9.48 28.07
C MET A 339 12.51 -8.45 29.20
N THR A 340 12.71 -8.92 30.42
CA THR A 340 12.88 -8.08 31.62
C THR A 340 14.36 -7.68 31.82
N LYS A 341 14.61 -6.75 32.74
CA LYS A 341 15.99 -6.27 33.02
C LYS A 341 16.93 -7.40 33.44
N ASP A 342 16.46 -8.28 34.34
CA ASP A 342 17.23 -9.44 34.79
C ASP A 342 17.66 -10.36 33.64
N LYS A 343 16.83 -10.53 32.62
CA LYS A 343 17.19 -11.31 31.40
C LYS A 343 18.28 -10.63 30.59
N TYR A 344 18.29 -9.30 30.51
CA TYR A 344 19.40 -8.56 29.90
C TYR A 344 20.68 -8.68 30.69
N ASP A 345 20.60 -8.64 32.04
CA ASP A 345 21.77 -8.79 32.91
C ASP A 345 22.38 -10.20 32.76
N VAL A 346 21.54 -11.25 32.67
CA VAL A 346 21.96 -12.62 32.37
C VAL A 346 22.68 -12.70 31.01
N LEU A 347 22.14 -12.07 29.97
CA LEU A 347 22.75 -12.06 28.65
C LEU A 347 24.10 -11.34 28.65
N ALA A 348 24.23 -10.22 29.34
CA ALA A 348 25.48 -9.50 29.50
C ALA A 348 26.54 -10.35 30.25
N SER A 349 26.11 -11.05 31.29
CA SER A 349 26.96 -11.99 32.04
C SER A 349 27.43 -13.17 31.18
N ALA A 350 26.56 -13.73 30.36
CA ALA A 350 26.90 -14.80 29.44
C ALA A 350 27.91 -14.35 28.40
N TRP A 351 27.80 -13.17 27.80
CA TRP A 351 28.79 -12.61 26.87
C TRP A 351 30.14 -12.37 27.56
N THR A 352 30.13 -11.95 28.83
CA THR A 352 31.38 -11.82 29.59
C THR A 352 32.07 -13.18 29.83
N LEU A 353 31.31 -14.26 30.02
CA LEU A 353 31.81 -15.60 30.13
C LEU A 353 32.38 -16.13 28.78
N GLU A 354 31.71 -15.81 27.68
CA GLU A 354 32.19 -16.14 26.33
C GLU A 354 33.52 -15.42 26.02
N ASP A 355 33.63 -14.14 26.37
CA ASP A 355 34.90 -13.39 26.24
C ASP A 355 36.04 -13.95 27.07
N LYS A 356 35.74 -14.69 28.16
CA LYS A 356 36.70 -15.41 29.03
C LYS A 356 36.90 -16.86 28.63
N GLU A 357 36.51 -17.25 27.43
CA GLU A 357 36.59 -18.61 26.88
C GLU A 357 35.80 -19.69 27.67
N GLN A 358 34.86 -19.28 28.50
CA GLN A 358 33.97 -20.17 29.30
C GLN A 358 32.63 -20.42 28.60
N ALA A 359 32.64 -20.77 27.32
CA ALA A 359 31.44 -20.94 26.50
C ALA A 359 30.45 -21.99 27.05
N GLY A 360 30.92 -23.02 27.78
CA GLY A 360 30.05 -24.00 28.42
C GLY A 360 29.18 -23.40 29.51
N ASN A 361 29.77 -22.58 30.38
CA ASN A 361 29.09 -21.92 31.49
C ASN A 361 28.12 -20.85 30.92
N ALA A 362 28.51 -20.10 29.89
CA ALA A 362 27.65 -19.15 29.20
C ALA A 362 26.39 -19.82 28.63
N ARG A 363 26.53 -20.96 27.95
CA ARG A 363 25.40 -21.73 27.40
C ARG A 363 24.44 -22.21 28.48
N LYS A 364 24.95 -22.70 29.61
CA LYS A 364 24.11 -23.13 30.75
C LYS A 364 23.31 -21.96 31.32
N LEU A 365 23.97 -20.84 31.57
CA LEU A 365 23.34 -19.61 32.07
C LEU A 365 22.24 -19.10 31.13
N LEU A 366 22.50 -19.12 29.80
CA LEU A 366 21.52 -18.73 28.80
C LEU A 366 20.32 -19.69 28.73
N ALA A 367 20.56 -21.01 28.86
CA ALA A 367 19.48 -22.00 28.88
C ALA A 367 18.56 -21.85 30.11
N GLU A 368 19.13 -21.53 31.26
CA GLU A 368 18.38 -21.24 32.50
C GLU A 368 17.62 -19.91 32.43
N SER A 369 17.94 -19.05 31.48
CA SER A 369 17.27 -17.75 31.29
C SER A 369 15.87 -17.85 30.66
N LYS A 370 15.41 -19.03 30.23
CA LYS A 370 14.04 -19.20 29.70
C LYS A 370 13.01 -18.61 30.68
N PRO A 371 11.92 -17.99 30.21
CA PRO A 371 10.88 -17.45 31.07
C PRO A 371 10.27 -18.49 32.01
N TRP A 372 9.99 -19.69 31.50
CA TRP A 372 9.59 -20.90 32.26
C TRP A 372 9.96 -22.15 31.44
N LYS A 373 9.91 -23.32 32.08
CA LYS A 373 10.40 -24.60 31.51
C LYS A 373 9.72 -24.97 30.19
N THR A 374 8.39 -24.87 30.12
CA THR A 374 7.54 -25.24 28.96
C THR A 374 7.32 -24.09 27.99
N PHE A 375 8.11 -23.02 28.09
CA PHE A 375 7.91 -21.79 27.29
C PHE A 375 7.74 -22.05 25.79
N THR A 376 8.57 -22.92 25.22
CA THR A 376 8.57 -23.21 23.79
C THR A 376 7.35 -24.01 23.36
N GLU A 377 6.97 -25.01 24.15
CA GLU A 377 5.79 -25.84 23.93
C GLU A 377 4.49 -25.01 24.05
N ASP A 378 4.42 -24.14 25.06
CA ASP A 378 3.29 -23.24 25.25
C ASP A 378 3.13 -22.25 24.12
N LEU A 379 4.25 -21.74 23.54
CA LEU A 379 4.20 -20.88 22.37
C LEU A 379 3.62 -21.59 21.15
N VAL A 380 3.99 -22.85 20.90
CA VAL A 380 3.44 -23.65 19.80
C VAL A 380 1.93 -23.80 19.99
N LYS A 381 1.49 -24.17 21.22
CA LYS A 381 0.08 -24.32 21.54
C LYS A 381 -0.71 -23.00 21.34
N ILE A 382 -0.16 -21.89 21.84
CA ILE A 382 -0.75 -20.56 21.64
C ILE A 382 -0.82 -20.21 20.13
N GLU A 383 0.18 -20.56 19.34
CA GLU A 383 0.16 -20.32 17.89
C GLU A 383 -0.98 -21.08 17.20
N GLU A 384 -1.30 -22.28 17.65
CA GLU A 384 -2.41 -23.08 17.12
C GLU A 384 -3.77 -22.53 17.53
N GLU A 385 -3.93 -22.13 18.77
CA GLU A 385 -5.21 -21.71 19.37
C GLU A 385 -5.59 -20.25 19.06
N ILE A 386 -4.61 -19.36 18.87
CA ILE A 386 -4.87 -17.92 18.77
C ILE A 386 -5.73 -17.55 17.57
N LEU A 387 -6.70 -16.67 17.79
CA LEU A 387 -7.51 -16.06 16.75
C LEU A 387 -6.85 -14.77 16.26
N VAL A 388 -6.70 -14.64 14.95
CA VAL A 388 -6.17 -13.43 14.29
C VAL A 388 -7.32 -12.57 13.79
N SER A 389 -7.49 -11.39 14.38
CA SER A 389 -8.49 -10.42 13.96
C SER A 389 -7.94 -9.55 12.82
N HIS A 390 -8.66 -9.50 11.72
CA HIS A 390 -8.31 -8.66 10.57
C HIS A 390 -9.19 -7.42 10.54
N TYR A 391 -8.54 -6.25 10.46
CA TYR A 391 -9.26 -4.99 10.28
C TYR A 391 -9.26 -4.61 8.80
N THR A 392 -10.42 -4.78 8.17
CA THR A 392 -10.67 -4.23 6.83
C THR A 392 -11.64 -3.07 6.97
N PRO A 393 -11.21 -1.83 6.69
CA PRO A 393 -12.11 -0.69 6.74
C PRO A 393 -13.20 -0.85 5.66
N ASP A 394 -14.44 -0.65 6.04
CA ASP A 394 -15.51 -0.49 5.08
C ASP A 394 -15.26 0.80 4.30
N ASN A 395 -15.07 0.68 3.01
CA ASN A 395 -14.77 1.79 2.12
C ASN A 395 -16.02 2.61 1.73
N VAL A 396 -17.19 2.22 2.23
CA VAL A 396 -18.43 2.91 1.93
C VAL A 396 -18.51 4.23 2.67
N LYS A 397 -19.03 5.22 1.99
CA LYS A 397 -19.30 6.55 2.51
C LYS A 397 -20.31 6.49 3.66
N LYS A 398 -19.89 6.90 4.85
CA LYS A 398 -20.81 7.16 5.96
C LYS A 398 -21.17 8.62 6.01
N GLN A 399 -22.46 8.91 6.19
CA GLN A 399 -22.92 10.27 6.35
C GLN A 399 -22.24 10.93 7.56
N SER A 400 -21.62 12.08 7.35
CA SER A 400 -21.01 12.84 8.44
C SER A 400 -22.09 13.45 9.33
N LYS A 401 -21.88 13.37 10.65
CA LYS A 401 -22.73 14.10 11.61
C LYS A 401 -22.26 15.56 11.82
N LYS A 402 -21.21 15.98 11.16
CA LYS A 402 -20.62 17.31 11.32
C LYS A 402 -21.40 18.35 10.51
N ILE A 403 -21.93 19.35 11.18
CA ILE A 403 -22.69 20.43 10.56
C ILE A 403 -21.76 21.39 9.81
N ILE A 404 -22.10 21.75 8.58
CA ILE A 404 -21.38 22.75 7.81
C ILE A 404 -21.58 24.12 8.47
N ARG A 405 -20.49 24.86 8.66
CA ARG A 405 -20.48 26.25 9.12
C ARG A 405 -19.75 27.10 8.09
N VAL A 406 -20.36 28.23 7.75
CA VAL A 406 -19.74 29.26 6.91
C VAL A 406 -19.64 30.53 7.77
N ARG A 407 -18.44 31.06 7.94
CA ARG A 407 -18.16 32.20 8.83
C ARG A 407 -18.77 32.01 10.23
N GLY A 408 -18.61 30.82 10.81
CA GLY A 408 -19.12 30.45 12.13
C GLY A 408 -20.63 30.11 12.20
N LYS A 409 -21.45 30.48 11.20
CA LYS A 409 -22.91 30.25 11.18
C LYS A 409 -23.24 28.87 10.62
N LYS A 410 -24.14 28.12 11.31
CA LYS A 410 -24.66 26.83 10.85
C LYS A 410 -25.41 27.00 9.54
N GLN A 411 -25.17 26.09 8.60
CA GLN A 411 -25.90 26.00 7.34
C GLN A 411 -27.04 25.00 7.46
N TYR A 412 -28.16 25.25 6.76
CA TYR A 412 -29.34 24.41 6.75
C TYR A 412 -29.69 24.00 5.32
N VAL A 413 -30.42 22.91 5.17
CA VAL A 413 -30.89 22.39 3.87
C VAL A 413 -32.02 23.28 3.38
N ALA A 414 -31.82 23.96 2.25
CA ALA A 414 -32.86 24.78 1.65
C ALA A 414 -33.88 23.89 0.87
N LYS A 415 -35.14 24.30 0.83
CA LYS A 415 -36.14 23.72 -0.09
C LYS A 415 -35.78 24.09 -1.52
N ILE A 416 -36.04 23.17 -2.43
CA ILE A 416 -35.80 23.34 -3.87
C ILE A 416 -37.14 23.32 -4.60
N GLU A 417 -37.24 24.04 -5.72
CA GLU A 417 -38.33 23.99 -6.65
C GLU A 417 -37.79 24.01 -8.09
N LYS A 418 -38.59 23.67 -9.07
CA LYS A 418 -38.22 23.77 -10.48
C LYS A 418 -38.77 25.07 -11.06
N ASP A 419 -37.94 25.78 -11.83
CA ASP A 419 -38.35 26.94 -12.58
C ASP A 419 -39.17 26.53 -13.83
N LYS A 420 -39.69 27.54 -14.58
CA LYS A 420 -40.48 27.34 -15.80
C LYS A 420 -39.72 26.54 -16.88
N ASN A 421 -38.38 26.47 -16.78
CA ASN A 421 -37.51 25.75 -17.71
C ASN A 421 -37.06 24.37 -17.17
N GLY A 422 -37.65 23.90 -16.06
CA GLY A 422 -37.31 22.63 -15.41
C GLY A 422 -35.99 22.65 -14.62
N LYS A 423 -35.31 23.79 -14.49
CA LYS A 423 -34.07 23.94 -13.75
C LYS A 423 -34.35 24.02 -12.24
N THR A 424 -33.61 23.27 -11.46
CA THR A 424 -33.73 23.28 -10.00
C THR A 424 -33.22 24.60 -9.42
N ILE A 425 -34.07 25.32 -8.70
CA ILE A 425 -33.71 26.54 -7.99
C ILE A 425 -34.03 26.44 -6.50
N LEU A 426 -33.41 27.30 -5.70
CA LEU A 426 -33.68 27.37 -4.26
C LEU A 426 -34.96 28.17 -4.00
N LYS A 427 -35.89 27.56 -3.25
CA LYS A 427 -37.15 28.18 -2.89
C LYS A 427 -36.94 29.33 -1.92
N LYS A 428 -37.54 30.49 -2.25
CA LYS A 428 -37.51 31.72 -1.45
C LYS A 428 -38.93 32.13 -1.03
N ASP A 429 -39.01 32.81 0.09
CA ASP A 429 -40.28 33.46 0.53
C ASP A 429 -40.52 34.77 -0.22
N ALA A 430 -41.64 35.41 0.06
CA ALA A 430 -42.03 36.69 -0.53
C ALA A 430 -41.01 37.82 -0.29
N ASN A 431 -40.18 37.70 0.74
CA ASN A 431 -39.11 38.65 1.10
C ASN A 431 -37.75 38.26 0.54
N GLY A 432 -37.66 37.25 -0.35
CA GLY A 432 -36.43 36.79 -0.96
C GLY A 432 -35.54 35.94 -0.06
N LYS A 433 -35.96 35.56 1.17
CA LYS A 433 -35.21 34.70 2.09
C LYS A 433 -35.41 33.23 1.73
N LEU A 434 -34.33 32.43 1.92
CA LEU A 434 -34.39 30.99 1.67
C LEU A 434 -35.34 30.28 2.64
N ILE A 435 -36.20 29.42 2.10
CA ILE A 435 -37.07 28.53 2.86
C ILE A 435 -36.28 27.24 3.10
N TYR A 436 -36.22 26.80 4.37
CA TYR A 436 -35.47 25.59 4.77
C TYR A 436 -36.39 24.40 4.97
N GLN A 437 -35.81 23.20 4.79
CA GLN A 437 -36.49 21.96 5.16
C GLN A 437 -36.55 21.84 6.68
N LEU A 438 -37.68 21.33 7.19
CA LEU A 438 -37.90 21.11 8.62
C LEU A 438 -37.93 19.61 8.92
N ASP A 439 -37.45 19.21 10.09
CA ASP A 439 -37.61 17.87 10.63
C ASP A 439 -39.02 17.66 11.20
N GLU A 440 -39.33 16.44 11.66
CA GLU A 440 -40.63 16.08 12.27
C GLU A 440 -40.99 16.93 13.50
N LYS A 441 -40.02 17.60 14.11
CA LYS A 441 -40.16 18.48 15.27
C LYS A 441 -40.23 19.97 14.89
N GLY A 442 -40.34 20.30 13.60
CA GLY A 442 -40.39 21.66 13.10
C GLY A 442 -39.07 22.42 13.14
N LYS A 443 -37.92 21.76 13.41
CA LYS A 443 -36.59 22.38 13.42
C LYS A 443 -35.95 22.31 12.04
N LYS A 444 -35.21 23.36 11.66
CA LYS A 444 -34.47 23.39 10.39
C LYS A 444 -33.44 22.25 10.32
N ILE A 445 -33.48 21.45 9.26
CA ILE A 445 -32.56 20.34 9.04
C ILE A 445 -31.15 20.92 8.78
N PRO A 446 -30.14 20.61 9.61
CA PRO A 446 -28.79 21.14 9.41
C PRO A 446 -28.13 20.49 8.17
N ARG A 447 -27.42 21.30 7.39
CA ARG A 447 -26.60 20.81 6.29
C ARG A 447 -25.37 20.13 6.85
N LEU A 448 -25.27 18.83 6.65
CA LEU A 448 -24.15 18.04 7.11
C LEU A 448 -23.01 18.08 6.09
N GLN A 449 -21.77 18.03 6.61
CA GLN A 449 -20.60 17.82 5.77
C GLN A 449 -20.79 16.50 5.03
N GLN A 450 -20.48 16.48 3.74
CA GLN A 450 -20.43 15.20 3.05
C GLN A 450 -19.38 14.33 3.75
N GLY A 451 -19.71 13.08 4.04
CA GLY A 451 -18.77 12.10 4.52
C GLY A 451 -17.69 11.83 3.46
N ASP A 452 -16.70 11.07 3.82
CA ASP A 452 -15.72 10.57 2.85
C ASP A 452 -16.44 9.84 1.71
N THR A 453 -16.02 10.10 0.49
CA THR A 453 -16.46 9.34 -0.69
C THR A 453 -15.96 7.89 -0.60
N ILE A 454 -16.50 7.00 -1.43
CA ILE A 454 -15.96 5.64 -1.59
C ILE A 454 -14.46 5.73 -1.80
N ARG A 455 -13.70 5.04 -0.94
CA ARG A 455 -12.24 4.98 -1.01
C ARG A 455 -11.87 3.77 -1.83
N GLY A 456 -11.05 3.97 -2.84
CA GLY A 456 -10.64 2.95 -3.78
C GLY A 456 -11.01 3.34 -5.21
N SER A 457 -10.54 2.57 -6.16
CA SER A 457 -10.86 2.76 -7.56
C SER A 457 -12.34 2.46 -7.80
N LEU A 458 -13.02 3.37 -8.48
CA LEU A 458 -14.38 3.12 -8.96
C LEU A 458 -14.37 2.23 -10.21
N HIS A 459 -13.31 2.29 -10.98
CA HIS A 459 -13.06 1.54 -12.21
C HIS A 459 -11.57 1.49 -12.50
N GLN A 460 -11.14 0.68 -13.47
CA GLN A 460 -9.76 0.64 -13.94
C GLN A 460 -9.37 1.96 -14.62
N ASP A 461 -8.07 2.26 -14.61
CA ASP A 461 -7.54 3.50 -15.20
C ASP A 461 -7.67 3.56 -16.71
N SER A 462 -7.65 2.40 -17.39
CA SER A 462 -7.82 2.33 -18.84
C SER A 462 -9.25 2.70 -19.24
N VAL A 463 -9.36 3.70 -20.12
CA VAL A 463 -10.63 4.15 -20.65
C VAL A 463 -10.79 3.77 -22.12
N TYR A 464 -12.02 3.53 -22.52
CA TYR A 464 -12.40 3.05 -23.83
C TYR A 464 -13.43 4.01 -24.44
N GLY A 465 -13.36 4.20 -25.76
CA GLY A 465 -14.47 4.71 -26.55
C GLY A 465 -15.31 3.55 -27.07
N ALA A 466 -16.42 3.83 -27.72
CA ALA A 466 -17.23 2.84 -28.41
C ALA A 466 -17.61 3.27 -29.82
N ILE A 467 -17.65 2.33 -30.73
CA ILE A 467 -18.09 2.48 -32.12
C ILE A 467 -19.18 1.47 -32.38
N LYS A 468 -20.22 1.82 -33.12
CA LYS A 468 -21.23 0.88 -33.57
C LYS A 468 -20.59 -0.20 -34.45
N ASN A 469 -20.97 -1.44 -34.22
CA ASN A 469 -20.47 -2.54 -35.06
C ASN A 469 -21.02 -2.37 -36.49
N PRO A 470 -20.17 -2.29 -37.52
CA PRO A 470 -20.62 -2.13 -38.91
C PRO A 470 -21.57 -3.27 -39.38
N LEU A 471 -21.40 -4.48 -38.80
CA LEU A 471 -22.19 -5.66 -39.15
C LEU A 471 -23.50 -5.76 -38.34
N ASN A 472 -23.56 -5.13 -37.19
CA ASN A 472 -24.74 -5.11 -36.31
C ASN A 472 -24.77 -3.78 -35.54
N THR A 473 -25.54 -2.83 -36.03
CA THR A 473 -25.60 -1.45 -35.50
C THR A 473 -26.14 -1.32 -34.07
N GLU A 474 -26.75 -2.38 -33.53
CA GLU A 474 -27.20 -2.43 -32.15
C GLU A 474 -26.08 -2.83 -31.19
N GLU A 475 -25.02 -3.43 -31.71
CA GLU A 475 -23.87 -3.86 -30.93
C GLU A 475 -22.77 -2.82 -30.92
N LEU A 476 -22.22 -2.53 -29.72
CA LEU A 476 -21.08 -1.62 -29.56
C LEU A 476 -19.78 -2.39 -29.53
N ARG A 477 -18.81 -1.95 -30.32
CA ARG A 477 -17.42 -2.39 -30.25
C ARG A 477 -16.58 -1.35 -29.52
N TYR A 478 -15.85 -1.77 -28.50
CA TYR A 478 -15.03 -0.87 -27.69
C TYR A 478 -13.66 -0.69 -28.33
N VAL A 479 -13.13 0.54 -28.20
CA VAL A 479 -11.85 0.94 -28.81
C VAL A 479 -10.95 1.61 -27.79
N ILE A 480 -9.65 1.38 -27.93
CA ILE A 480 -8.62 2.00 -27.11
C ILE A 480 -7.51 2.56 -27.99
N ARG A 481 -6.85 3.64 -27.57
CA ARG A 481 -5.67 4.19 -28.22
C ARG A 481 -4.42 3.71 -27.51
N LYS A 482 -3.54 3.00 -28.24
CA LYS A 482 -2.25 2.50 -27.76
C LYS A 482 -1.08 3.17 -28.48
N ASP A 483 0.01 3.33 -27.75
CA ASP A 483 1.28 3.73 -28.37
C ASP A 483 1.79 2.59 -29.26
N LEU A 484 2.38 2.93 -30.40
CA LEU A 484 2.90 1.96 -31.37
C LEU A 484 3.98 1.06 -30.75
N GLU A 485 4.74 1.58 -29.78
CA GLU A 485 5.72 0.83 -28.99
C GLU A 485 5.10 -0.26 -28.07
N SER A 486 3.79 -0.26 -27.86
CA SER A 486 3.11 -1.14 -26.91
C SER A 486 2.11 -2.11 -27.53
N ILE A 487 1.95 -2.10 -28.86
CA ILE A 487 1.03 -3.02 -29.56
C ILE A 487 1.65 -4.42 -29.66
N LYS A 488 0.78 -5.43 -29.69
CA LYS A 488 1.14 -6.83 -29.99
C LYS A 488 0.95 -7.10 -31.48
N VAL A 489 1.52 -8.17 -31.99
CA VAL A 489 1.30 -8.61 -33.39
C VAL A 489 -0.20 -8.75 -33.68
N THR A 490 -0.96 -9.33 -32.77
CA THR A 490 -2.41 -9.49 -32.88
C THR A 490 -3.19 -8.18 -32.86
N ASP A 491 -2.61 -7.10 -32.32
CA ASP A 491 -3.27 -5.78 -32.27
C ASP A 491 -3.27 -5.10 -33.64
N ILE A 492 -2.36 -5.46 -34.56
CA ILE A 492 -2.29 -4.89 -35.90
C ILE A 492 -3.58 -5.15 -36.65
N GLU A 493 -4.08 -6.38 -36.61
CA GLU A 493 -5.34 -6.76 -37.26
C GLU A 493 -6.56 -6.11 -36.63
N ASN A 494 -6.43 -5.65 -35.38
CA ASN A 494 -7.48 -4.95 -34.63
C ASN A 494 -7.42 -3.42 -34.79
N ILE A 495 -6.53 -2.87 -35.65
CA ILE A 495 -6.50 -1.43 -35.91
C ILE A 495 -7.80 -1.05 -36.64
N VAL A 496 -8.43 0.04 -36.14
CA VAL A 496 -9.78 0.47 -36.60
C VAL A 496 -9.72 1.14 -37.98
N ASP A 497 -8.68 1.92 -38.23
CA ASP A 497 -8.49 2.66 -39.47
C ASP A 497 -7.63 1.81 -40.43
N GLU A 498 -8.22 1.43 -41.58
CA GLU A 498 -7.57 0.54 -42.56
C GLU A 498 -6.34 1.16 -43.16
N ALA A 499 -6.32 2.51 -43.43
CA ALA A 499 -5.14 3.16 -43.97
C ALA A 499 -3.98 3.17 -42.98
N VAL A 500 -4.27 3.38 -41.67
CA VAL A 500 -3.28 3.26 -40.60
C VAL A 500 -2.81 1.82 -40.43
N LYS A 501 -3.72 0.87 -40.50
CA LYS A 501 -3.43 -0.57 -40.41
C LYS A 501 -2.44 -1.01 -41.45
N GLU A 502 -2.68 -0.64 -42.71
CA GLU A 502 -1.79 -0.95 -43.84
C GLU A 502 -0.39 -0.37 -43.65
N LYS A 503 -0.29 0.90 -43.25
CA LYS A 503 1.02 1.56 -42.98
C LYS A 503 1.77 0.87 -41.84
N VAL A 504 1.08 0.43 -40.78
CA VAL A 504 1.69 -0.29 -39.64
C VAL A 504 2.12 -1.70 -40.04
N ARG A 505 1.36 -2.38 -40.93
CA ARG A 505 1.70 -3.68 -41.48
C ARG A 505 2.97 -3.60 -42.32
N MET A 506 3.01 -2.63 -43.27
CA MET A 506 4.21 -2.36 -44.10
C MET A 506 5.43 -2.00 -43.23
N ALA A 507 5.26 -1.18 -42.19
CA ALA A 507 6.35 -0.85 -41.28
C ALA A 507 6.92 -2.05 -40.55
N LYS A 508 6.07 -3.04 -40.20
CA LYS A 508 6.51 -4.31 -39.63
C LYS A 508 7.27 -5.16 -40.64
N GLU A 509 6.76 -5.30 -41.87
CA GLU A 509 7.37 -6.08 -42.94
C GLU A 509 8.73 -5.51 -43.34
N ASN A 510 8.86 -4.19 -43.39
CA ASN A 510 10.08 -3.49 -43.70
C ASN A 510 11.08 -3.36 -42.55
N GLY A 511 10.82 -3.99 -41.38
CA GLY A 511 11.71 -3.96 -40.22
C GLY A 511 11.81 -2.59 -39.50
N ILE A 512 10.94 -1.63 -39.84
CA ILE A 512 10.82 -0.35 -39.13
C ILE A 512 10.18 -0.57 -37.74
N LEU A 513 9.15 -1.42 -37.68
CA LEU A 513 8.51 -1.82 -36.43
C LEU A 513 8.86 -3.27 -36.10
N ILE A 514 9.66 -3.47 -35.07
CA ILE A 514 10.05 -4.79 -34.55
C ILE A 514 9.25 -5.08 -33.29
N ILE A 515 8.39 -6.12 -33.35
CA ILE A 515 7.58 -6.56 -32.20
C ILE A 515 8.26 -7.81 -31.63
N PRO A 516 8.82 -7.75 -30.41
CA PRO A 516 9.49 -8.90 -29.79
C PRO A 516 8.48 -10.00 -29.45
N SER A 517 8.93 -11.26 -29.47
CA SER A 517 8.13 -12.42 -29.06
C SER A 517 7.80 -12.41 -27.56
N ASN A 518 8.65 -11.77 -26.74
CA ASN A 518 8.40 -11.62 -25.31
C ASN A 518 7.48 -10.41 -25.06
N ALA A 519 6.26 -10.69 -24.57
CA ALA A 519 5.24 -9.69 -24.29
C ALA A 519 5.63 -8.61 -23.24
N GLN A 520 6.71 -8.82 -22.48
CA GLN A 520 7.22 -7.87 -21.50
C GLN A 520 8.16 -6.81 -22.09
N GLN A 521 8.65 -7.05 -23.32
CA GLN A 521 9.52 -6.09 -24.01
C GLN A 521 8.69 -5.14 -24.88
N LYS A 522 9.11 -3.87 -24.93
CA LYS A 522 8.52 -2.89 -25.83
C LYS A 522 8.99 -3.12 -27.25
N ASN A 523 8.15 -2.74 -28.20
CA ASN A 523 8.53 -2.74 -29.61
C ASN A 523 9.70 -1.80 -29.85
N LYS A 524 10.60 -2.19 -30.78
CA LYS A 524 11.67 -1.32 -31.28
C LYS A 524 11.21 -0.64 -32.57
N LEU A 525 11.46 0.65 -32.67
CA LEU A 525 11.22 1.44 -33.87
C LEU A 525 12.60 1.82 -34.46
N ASN A 526 12.94 1.24 -35.62
CA ASN A 526 14.17 1.55 -36.38
C ASN A 526 13.92 2.70 -37.37
N GLY A 527 13.05 3.62 -37.04
CA GLY A 527 12.66 4.75 -37.87
C GLY A 527 11.26 5.24 -37.51
N THR A 528 10.78 6.21 -38.21
CA THR A 528 9.43 6.76 -38.03
C THR A 528 8.45 6.07 -38.96
N VAL A 529 7.33 5.61 -38.40
CA VAL A 529 6.22 5.11 -39.21
C VAL A 529 5.37 6.29 -39.63
N TRP A 530 5.34 6.56 -40.94
CA TRP A 530 4.68 7.72 -41.50
C TRP A 530 3.25 7.42 -41.95
N MET A 531 2.29 8.24 -41.58
CA MET A 531 1.00 8.32 -42.25
C MET A 531 1.14 9.06 -43.59
N ASN A 532 1.88 10.17 -43.57
CA ASN A 532 2.28 10.94 -44.76
C ASN A 532 3.67 11.55 -44.48
N GLU A 533 4.67 11.05 -45.20
CA GLU A 533 6.05 11.47 -45.03
C GLU A 533 6.30 12.87 -45.56
N GLU A 534 5.74 13.21 -46.75
CA GLU A 534 5.88 14.51 -47.35
C GLU A 534 5.34 15.65 -46.47
N LYS A 535 4.25 15.35 -45.73
CA LYS A 535 3.64 16.31 -44.79
C LYS A 535 4.19 16.19 -43.39
N GLY A 536 5.16 15.30 -43.12
CA GLY A 536 5.75 15.08 -41.80
C GLY A 536 4.77 14.57 -40.76
N VAL A 537 3.76 13.72 -41.11
CA VAL A 537 2.73 13.22 -40.20
C VAL A 537 3.08 11.82 -39.74
N PRO A 538 3.63 11.63 -38.50
CA PRO A 538 4.00 10.32 -37.98
C PRO A 538 2.82 9.60 -37.33
N ILE A 539 2.86 8.25 -37.34
CA ILE A 539 1.97 7.38 -36.59
C ILE A 539 2.66 7.01 -35.29
N ASN A 540 2.37 7.70 -34.18
CA ASN A 540 2.90 7.40 -32.86
C ASN A 540 1.92 6.52 -32.06
N LYS A 541 0.63 6.61 -32.33
CA LYS A 541 -0.45 5.90 -31.61
C LYS A 541 -1.48 5.39 -32.59
N VAL A 542 -1.96 4.21 -32.32
CA VAL A 542 -3.02 3.55 -33.11
C VAL A 542 -4.27 3.32 -32.26
N ARG A 543 -5.45 3.36 -32.87
CA ARG A 543 -6.70 2.99 -32.26
C ARG A 543 -7.00 1.55 -32.65
N ILE A 544 -7.22 0.70 -31.63
CA ILE A 544 -7.50 -0.72 -31.85
C ILE A 544 -8.83 -1.11 -31.22
N TYR A 545 -9.49 -2.12 -31.77
CA TYR A 545 -10.63 -2.77 -31.12
C TYR A 545 -10.18 -3.53 -29.88
N ALA A 546 -10.86 -3.30 -28.77
CA ALA A 546 -10.62 -3.97 -27.49
C ALA A 546 -11.57 -5.18 -27.34
N ASN A 547 -11.34 -6.23 -28.11
CA ASN A 547 -12.24 -7.38 -28.23
C ASN A 547 -12.40 -8.17 -26.91
N SER A 548 -11.48 -8.02 -25.96
CA SER A 548 -11.55 -8.62 -24.62
C SER A 548 -12.47 -7.87 -23.66
N VAL A 549 -12.87 -6.64 -24.00
CA VAL A 549 -13.70 -5.80 -23.14
C VAL A 549 -15.17 -6.17 -23.38
N LYS A 550 -15.80 -6.73 -22.35
CA LYS A 550 -17.22 -7.09 -22.37
C LYS A 550 -17.96 -6.35 -21.25
N ASN A 551 -19.10 -5.75 -21.58
CA ASN A 551 -19.98 -5.03 -20.62
C ASN A 551 -19.21 -4.05 -19.70
N PRO A 552 -18.43 -3.10 -20.24
CA PRO A 552 -17.75 -2.11 -19.43
C PRO A 552 -18.75 -1.12 -18.82
N LEU A 553 -18.31 -0.46 -17.77
CA LEU A 553 -19.08 0.60 -17.11
C LEU A 553 -19.05 1.86 -17.98
N GLU A 554 -20.19 2.47 -18.24
CA GLU A 554 -20.28 3.81 -18.79
C GLU A 554 -19.98 4.83 -17.69
N ILE A 555 -18.78 5.44 -17.74
CA ILE A 555 -18.32 6.34 -16.68
C ILE A 555 -18.59 7.81 -16.96
N LYS A 556 -18.78 8.17 -18.22
CA LYS A 556 -19.03 9.54 -18.65
C LYS A 556 -19.69 9.59 -20.01
N GLU A 557 -20.66 10.45 -20.15
CA GLU A 557 -21.19 10.91 -21.43
C GLU A 557 -20.87 12.40 -21.64
N HIS A 558 -20.39 12.77 -22.81
CA HIS A 558 -20.11 14.15 -23.14
C HIS A 558 -21.43 14.88 -23.49
N SER A 559 -21.57 16.10 -23.01
CA SER A 559 -22.76 16.92 -23.24
C SER A 559 -23.01 17.24 -24.72
N ILE A 560 -24.18 17.82 -25.02
CA ILE A 560 -24.72 18.13 -26.36
C ILE A 560 -23.73 18.92 -27.26
N ILE A 561 -22.85 19.75 -26.70
CA ILE A 561 -21.79 20.47 -27.41
C ILE A 561 -20.79 19.49 -28.09
N SER A 562 -20.77 18.25 -27.64
CA SER A 562 -19.93 17.19 -28.17
C SER A 562 -20.54 16.38 -29.32
N LYS A 563 -21.74 16.75 -29.83
CA LYS A 563 -22.33 16.08 -31.00
C LYS A 563 -21.47 16.16 -32.26
N SER A 564 -20.57 17.14 -32.34
CA SER A 564 -19.54 17.25 -33.39
C SER A 564 -18.36 16.29 -33.18
N ARG A 565 -18.28 15.61 -32.03
CA ARG A 565 -17.20 14.67 -31.78
C ARG A 565 -17.44 13.36 -32.53
N GLN A 566 -16.36 12.74 -32.95
CA GLN A 566 -16.38 11.40 -33.52
C GLN A 566 -17.07 10.44 -32.55
N GLU A 567 -17.82 9.47 -33.09
CA GLU A 567 -18.68 8.55 -32.33
C GLU A 567 -17.96 7.93 -31.13
N HIS A 568 -16.73 7.43 -31.29
CA HIS A 568 -15.94 6.82 -30.23
C HIS A 568 -15.54 7.74 -29.07
N LYS A 569 -15.80 9.06 -29.20
CA LYS A 569 -15.49 10.07 -28.18
C LYS A 569 -16.74 10.58 -27.45
N GLN A 570 -17.93 10.15 -27.86
CA GLN A 570 -19.19 10.65 -27.27
C GLN A 570 -19.37 10.08 -25.86
N LYS A 571 -19.12 8.80 -25.67
CA LYS A 571 -19.20 8.12 -24.40
C LYS A 571 -17.86 7.53 -24.00
N VAL A 572 -17.59 7.49 -22.71
CA VAL A 572 -16.34 6.94 -22.14
C VAL A 572 -16.71 5.76 -21.27
N TYR A 573 -16.04 4.66 -21.52
CA TYR A 573 -16.21 3.40 -20.80
C TYR A 573 -14.95 3.00 -20.06
N ALA A 574 -15.09 2.26 -18.98
CA ALA A 574 -13.97 1.64 -18.26
C ALA A 574 -14.36 0.25 -17.75
N GLN A 575 -13.38 -0.63 -17.59
CA GLN A 575 -13.63 -1.91 -16.95
C GLN A 575 -13.82 -1.75 -15.44
N ASN A 576 -14.64 -2.61 -14.86
CA ASN A 576 -14.76 -2.71 -13.42
C ASN A 576 -13.42 -3.09 -12.80
N ASP A 577 -13.06 -2.43 -11.69
CA ASP A 577 -11.84 -2.72 -10.96
C ASP A 577 -12.12 -3.67 -9.78
N GLU A 578 -13.02 -3.27 -8.87
CA GLU A 578 -13.32 -4.04 -7.67
C GLU A 578 -14.84 -4.20 -7.45
N ASN A 579 -15.22 -5.38 -6.99
CA ASN A 579 -16.56 -5.64 -6.48
C ASN A 579 -16.60 -5.34 -4.98
N TYR A 580 -17.58 -4.55 -4.57
CA TYR A 580 -17.79 -4.17 -3.18
C TYR A 580 -18.44 -5.29 -2.36
N CYS A 581 -19.55 -5.83 -2.87
CA CYS A 581 -20.27 -6.89 -2.19
C CYS A 581 -20.97 -7.85 -3.16
N MET A 582 -21.35 -9.00 -2.62
CA MET A 582 -22.25 -9.96 -3.22
C MET A 582 -23.50 -10.07 -2.36
N VAL A 583 -24.63 -9.78 -2.94
CA VAL A 583 -25.95 -9.90 -2.32
C VAL A 583 -26.54 -11.25 -2.69
N ILE A 584 -27.09 -11.96 -1.73
CA ILE A 584 -27.73 -13.26 -1.95
C ILE A 584 -29.25 -13.13 -1.87
N TYR A 585 -29.91 -13.66 -2.87
CA TYR A 585 -31.37 -13.70 -3.00
C TYR A 585 -31.84 -15.15 -2.98
N ASP A 586 -33.06 -15.41 -2.53
CA ASP A 586 -33.66 -16.74 -2.51
C ASP A 586 -35.15 -16.66 -2.87
N ASP A 587 -35.55 -17.43 -3.87
CA ASP A 587 -36.95 -17.56 -4.29
C ASP A 587 -37.67 -18.75 -3.63
N GLY A 588 -37.06 -19.35 -2.60
CA GLY A 588 -37.54 -20.54 -1.89
C GLY A 588 -37.18 -21.86 -2.60
N LYS A 589 -36.66 -21.82 -3.83
CA LYS A 589 -36.22 -22.98 -4.61
C LYS A 589 -34.73 -22.95 -4.94
N ASN A 590 -34.24 -21.75 -5.31
CA ASN A 590 -32.86 -21.56 -5.74
C ASN A 590 -32.32 -20.26 -5.15
N LYS A 591 -31.06 -20.32 -4.73
CA LYS A 591 -30.30 -19.11 -4.39
C LYS A 591 -29.79 -18.45 -5.68
N ASP A 592 -29.94 -17.14 -5.74
CA ASP A 592 -29.40 -16.29 -6.79
C ASP A 592 -28.49 -15.24 -6.16
N PHE A 593 -27.72 -14.50 -6.95
CA PHE A 593 -26.79 -13.51 -6.45
C PHE A 593 -26.72 -12.29 -7.36
N GLU A 594 -26.23 -11.19 -6.80
CA GLU A 594 -25.86 -10.00 -7.54
C GLU A 594 -24.53 -9.45 -7.01
N LEU A 595 -23.64 -9.09 -7.94
CA LEU A 595 -22.38 -8.41 -7.60
C LEU A 595 -22.54 -6.91 -7.81
N ILE A 596 -22.27 -6.17 -6.73
CA ILE A 596 -22.27 -4.72 -6.76
C ILE A 596 -20.82 -4.24 -6.71
N ASN A 597 -20.39 -3.58 -7.78
CA ASN A 597 -19.07 -2.98 -7.85
C ASN A 597 -19.07 -1.58 -7.19
N ASN A 598 -17.87 -1.04 -6.95
CA ASN A 598 -17.73 0.28 -6.33
C ASN A 598 -18.44 1.41 -7.11
N PHE A 599 -18.45 1.33 -8.43
CA PHE A 599 -19.09 2.32 -9.28
C PHE A 599 -20.61 2.29 -9.14
N ASN A 600 -21.21 1.10 -9.23
CA ASN A 600 -22.68 0.95 -9.08
C ASN A 600 -23.12 1.32 -7.66
N LEU A 601 -22.36 0.95 -6.65
CA LEU A 601 -22.60 1.36 -5.26
C LEU A 601 -22.67 2.89 -5.14
N ALA A 602 -21.72 3.61 -5.77
CA ALA A 602 -21.73 5.06 -5.76
C ALA A 602 -22.98 5.66 -6.43
N GLN A 603 -23.54 4.99 -7.44
CA GLN A 603 -24.81 5.41 -8.08
C GLN A 603 -26.01 5.11 -7.18
N LEU A 604 -26.10 3.91 -6.59
CA LEU A 604 -27.18 3.52 -5.68
C LEU A 604 -27.28 4.46 -4.47
N GLN A 605 -26.16 4.86 -3.90
CA GLN A 605 -26.13 5.82 -2.80
C GLN A 605 -26.67 7.21 -3.17
N LYS A 606 -26.51 7.65 -4.43
CA LYS A 606 -27.08 8.91 -4.94
C LYS A 606 -28.59 8.85 -5.10
N LEU A 607 -29.15 7.67 -5.33
CA LEU A 607 -30.57 7.45 -5.60
C LEU A 607 -31.41 7.20 -4.34
N GLU A 608 -30.85 7.36 -3.15
CA GLU A 608 -31.50 7.08 -1.85
C GLU A 608 -31.93 5.62 -1.61
N HIS A 609 -31.54 4.69 -2.48
CA HIS A 609 -31.89 3.27 -2.37
C HIS A 609 -30.98 2.46 -1.44
N GLY A 610 -30.05 3.11 -0.75
CA GLY A 610 -29.09 2.44 0.14
C GLY A 610 -27.90 1.86 -0.60
N ASP A 611 -27.25 0.87 0.05
CA ASP A 611 -25.96 0.32 -0.43
C ASP A 611 -26.14 -0.84 -1.43
N TYR A 612 -27.36 -1.39 -1.57
CA TYR A 612 -27.68 -2.51 -2.46
C TYR A 612 -29.17 -2.69 -2.64
N PRO A 613 -29.62 -3.34 -3.76
CA PRO A 613 -31.04 -3.59 -4.00
C PRO A 613 -31.62 -4.61 -3.02
N LEU A 614 -32.81 -4.37 -2.53
CA LEU A 614 -33.53 -5.29 -1.63
C LEU A 614 -34.20 -6.46 -2.38
N TYR A 615 -34.36 -6.33 -3.70
CA TYR A 615 -34.99 -7.30 -4.57
C TYR A 615 -34.18 -7.45 -5.86
N LYS A 616 -34.15 -8.65 -6.41
CA LYS A 616 -33.65 -8.92 -7.74
C LYS A 616 -34.81 -9.26 -8.66
N GLU A 617 -34.90 -8.62 -9.82
CA GLU A 617 -35.90 -8.95 -10.82
C GLU A 617 -35.49 -10.19 -11.61
N LYS A 618 -36.44 -11.12 -11.78
CA LYS A 618 -36.27 -12.36 -12.53
C LYS A 618 -37.48 -12.60 -13.42
N ILE A 619 -37.26 -12.97 -14.66
CA ILE A 619 -38.33 -13.37 -15.57
C ILE A 619 -38.61 -14.84 -15.35
N SER A 620 -39.83 -15.18 -14.93
CA SER A 620 -40.30 -16.54 -14.76
C SER A 620 -41.63 -16.72 -15.48
N LYS A 621 -41.72 -17.66 -16.42
CA LYS A 621 -42.93 -17.90 -17.23
C LYS A 621 -43.51 -16.64 -17.87
N GLY A 622 -42.64 -15.77 -18.41
CA GLY A 622 -43.06 -14.50 -19.04
C GLY A 622 -43.51 -13.39 -18.10
N LYS A 623 -43.44 -13.58 -16.77
CA LYS A 623 -43.77 -12.57 -15.77
C LYS A 623 -42.51 -12.15 -15.01
N THR A 624 -42.36 -10.86 -14.77
CA THR A 624 -41.28 -10.34 -13.89
C THR A 624 -41.69 -10.57 -12.44
N ILE A 625 -40.87 -11.32 -11.71
CA ILE A 625 -41.03 -11.54 -10.28
C ILE A 625 -39.86 -10.88 -9.53
N GLN A 626 -40.14 -10.36 -8.33
CA GLN A 626 -39.18 -9.78 -7.45
C GLN A 626 -38.73 -10.84 -6.43
N VAL A 627 -37.43 -11.22 -6.49
CA VAL A 627 -36.84 -12.17 -5.55
C VAL A 627 -36.20 -11.39 -4.40
N PRO A 628 -36.66 -11.59 -3.15
CA PRO A 628 -36.18 -10.80 -2.02
C PRO A 628 -34.76 -11.22 -1.63
N ILE A 629 -34.06 -10.29 -0.97
CA ILE A 629 -32.79 -10.58 -0.32
C ILE A 629 -32.98 -11.58 0.81
N VAL A 630 -32.07 -12.51 0.95
CA VAL A 630 -32.05 -13.47 2.07
C VAL A 630 -31.73 -12.72 3.37
N LYS A 631 -32.53 -12.97 4.40
CA LYS A 631 -32.25 -12.49 5.74
C LYS A 631 -31.78 -13.62 6.65
N ARG A 632 -30.75 -13.30 7.45
CA ARG A 632 -30.19 -14.20 8.46
C ARG A 632 -29.96 -13.40 9.75
N ASN A 633 -30.47 -13.86 10.88
CA ASN A 633 -30.45 -13.10 12.13
C ASN A 633 -30.98 -11.67 11.99
N ASN A 634 -32.09 -11.47 11.29
CA ASN A 634 -32.69 -10.18 10.95
C ASN A 634 -31.78 -9.22 10.16
N ARG A 635 -30.69 -9.72 9.58
CA ARG A 635 -29.76 -8.96 8.75
C ARG A 635 -29.75 -9.49 7.32
N ASP A 636 -29.53 -8.62 6.38
CA ASP A 636 -29.44 -8.97 4.96
C ASP A 636 -28.16 -9.80 4.70
N LEU A 637 -28.30 -10.88 3.92
CA LEU A 637 -27.18 -11.73 3.56
C LEU A 637 -26.35 -11.08 2.46
N VAL A 638 -25.40 -10.27 2.89
CA VAL A 638 -24.48 -9.54 2.04
C VAL A 638 -23.04 -9.91 2.39
N LEU A 639 -22.34 -10.48 1.43
CA LEU A 639 -20.93 -10.82 1.57
C LEU A 639 -20.07 -9.64 1.14
N LYS A 640 -19.12 -9.23 1.97
CA LYS A 640 -18.19 -8.14 1.69
C LYS A 640 -16.75 -8.60 1.76
N ARG A 641 -15.90 -8.02 0.94
CA ARG A 641 -14.45 -8.23 1.04
C ARG A 641 -13.95 -7.82 2.43
N GLY A 642 -13.11 -8.66 3.02
CA GLY A 642 -12.51 -8.45 4.34
C GLY A 642 -13.33 -8.99 5.52
N GLN A 643 -14.55 -9.50 5.30
CA GLN A 643 -15.28 -10.21 6.35
C GLN A 643 -14.58 -11.52 6.67
N GLN A 644 -14.54 -11.87 7.95
CA GLN A 644 -14.16 -13.21 8.39
C GLN A 644 -15.36 -14.12 8.34
N VAL A 645 -15.12 -15.37 7.97
CA VAL A 645 -16.13 -16.40 7.86
C VAL A 645 -15.63 -17.68 8.53
N ILE A 646 -16.54 -18.44 9.15
CA ILE A 646 -16.26 -19.73 9.75
C ILE A 646 -16.96 -20.78 8.93
N CYS A 647 -16.17 -21.50 8.12
CA CYS A 647 -16.68 -22.53 7.24
C CYS A 647 -17.02 -23.81 8.00
N TYR A 648 -18.05 -24.52 7.57
CA TYR A 648 -18.42 -25.83 8.08
C TYR A 648 -18.72 -26.80 6.95
N ASP A 649 -18.48 -28.09 7.21
CA ASP A 649 -18.64 -29.19 6.26
C ASP A 649 -20.02 -29.82 6.43
N LYS A 650 -20.95 -29.54 5.52
CA LYS A 650 -22.31 -30.08 5.53
C LYS A 650 -22.40 -31.59 5.41
N SER A 651 -21.34 -32.25 4.95
CA SER A 651 -21.31 -33.71 4.89
C SER A 651 -21.08 -34.37 6.25
N VAL A 652 -20.51 -33.62 7.19
CA VAL A 652 -20.14 -34.12 8.53
C VAL A 652 -20.97 -33.46 9.64
N GLU A 653 -21.33 -32.20 9.46
CA GLU A 653 -21.94 -31.37 10.47
C GLU A 653 -22.98 -30.40 9.89
N ASN A 654 -23.99 -30.04 10.67
CA ASN A 654 -24.98 -29.05 10.27
C ASN A 654 -25.30 -28.09 11.45
N PRO A 655 -24.30 -27.27 11.87
CA PRO A 655 -24.47 -26.41 13.02
C PRO A 655 -25.54 -25.33 12.72
N LYS A 656 -26.48 -25.19 13.66
CA LYS A 656 -27.52 -24.14 13.61
C LYS A 656 -26.99 -22.81 14.12
N ASP A 657 -25.95 -22.87 14.95
CA ASP A 657 -25.39 -21.73 15.70
C ASP A 657 -23.86 -21.85 15.77
N ILE A 658 -23.19 -20.72 15.85
CA ILE A 658 -21.74 -20.66 16.01
C ILE A 658 -21.23 -21.33 17.29
N ASN A 659 -22.03 -21.37 18.36
CA ASN A 659 -21.66 -21.99 19.63
C ASN A 659 -21.59 -23.53 19.55
N GLU A 660 -22.14 -24.12 18.49
CA GLU A 660 -22.02 -25.56 18.23
C GLU A 660 -20.66 -25.94 17.65
N ILE A 661 -19.87 -24.94 17.21
CA ILE A 661 -18.52 -25.15 16.72
C ILE A 661 -17.53 -24.96 17.87
N THR A 662 -16.91 -26.04 18.30
CA THR A 662 -15.94 -26.05 19.43
C THR A 662 -14.49 -25.86 18.95
N ASP A 663 -14.17 -26.29 17.72
CA ASP A 663 -12.84 -26.12 17.12
C ASP A 663 -12.88 -25.18 15.92
N PHE A 664 -12.17 -24.06 16.03
CA PHE A 664 -12.03 -23.05 14.98
C PHE A 664 -10.78 -23.27 14.11
N SER A 665 -9.92 -24.24 14.45
CA SER A 665 -8.70 -24.52 13.71
C SER A 665 -9.04 -24.94 12.28
N GLY A 666 -8.36 -24.31 11.31
CA GLY A 666 -8.58 -24.60 9.89
C GLY A 666 -9.90 -24.11 9.30
N ARG A 667 -10.82 -23.52 10.07
CA ARG A 667 -12.16 -23.12 9.63
C ARG A 667 -12.35 -21.66 9.30
N ILE A 668 -11.48 -20.79 9.84
CA ILE A 668 -11.64 -19.33 9.69
C ILE A 668 -10.93 -18.87 8.45
N TYR A 669 -11.68 -18.19 7.59
CA TYR A 669 -11.19 -17.60 6.35
C TYR A 669 -11.61 -16.13 6.27
N ILE A 670 -10.93 -15.37 5.39
CA ILE A 670 -11.24 -13.97 5.06
C ILE A 670 -11.65 -13.92 3.61
N ILE A 671 -12.75 -13.25 3.31
CA ILE A 671 -13.17 -12.99 1.93
C ILE A 671 -12.20 -12.00 1.29
N GLU A 672 -11.41 -12.44 0.31
CA GLU A 672 -10.46 -11.61 -0.44
C GLU A 672 -11.05 -11.00 -1.70
N GLY A 673 -11.93 -11.74 -2.36
CA GLY A 673 -12.49 -11.32 -3.62
C GLY A 673 -13.85 -11.95 -3.91
N LEU A 674 -14.63 -11.23 -4.70
CA LEU A 674 -15.96 -11.63 -5.16
C LEU A 674 -16.00 -11.44 -6.67
N SER A 675 -16.40 -12.48 -7.42
CA SER A 675 -16.39 -12.46 -8.88
C SER A 675 -17.53 -13.29 -9.46
N ILE A 676 -17.69 -13.27 -10.78
CA ILE A 676 -18.60 -14.15 -11.52
C ILE A 676 -17.76 -15.17 -12.28
N GLN A 677 -18.17 -16.42 -12.23
CA GLN A 677 -17.70 -17.46 -13.13
C GLN A 677 -18.82 -17.83 -14.10
N ARG A 678 -18.50 -17.83 -15.39
CA ARG A 678 -19.40 -18.26 -16.47
C ARG A 678 -18.93 -19.61 -16.97
N ILE A 679 -19.86 -20.56 -17.05
CA ILE A 679 -19.62 -21.89 -17.57
C ILE A 679 -20.56 -22.06 -18.77
N VAL A 680 -20.00 -22.23 -19.96
CA VAL A 680 -20.76 -22.54 -21.18
C VAL A 680 -20.96 -24.04 -21.23
N ARG A 681 -22.21 -24.49 -21.18
CA ARG A 681 -22.54 -25.92 -21.34
C ARG A 681 -22.43 -26.34 -22.81
N PRO A 682 -22.27 -27.61 -23.09
CA PRO A 682 -22.30 -28.13 -24.48
C PRO A 682 -23.55 -27.73 -25.26
N SER A 683 -24.66 -27.49 -24.57
CA SER A 683 -25.92 -26.98 -25.15
C SER A 683 -25.91 -25.50 -25.55
N GLY A 684 -24.79 -24.81 -25.37
CA GLY A 684 -24.69 -23.35 -25.58
C GLY A 684 -25.25 -22.50 -24.43
N LYS A 685 -25.90 -23.13 -23.44
CA LYS A 685 -26.40 -22.40 -22.25
C LYS A 685 -25.26 -21.93 -21.38
N VAL A 686 -25.31 -20.66 -20.97
CA VAL A 686 -24.32 -20.06 -20.05
C VAL A 686 -24.89 -20.07 -18.64
N ASP A 687 -24.24 -20.78 -17.73
CA ASP A 687 -24.54 -20.72 -16.32
C ASP A 687 -23.59 -19.75 -15.64
N GLU A 688 -24.13 -18.85 -14.80
CA GLU A 688 -23.36 -17.89 -14.02
C GLU A 688 -23.36 -18.29 -12.54
N TYR A 689 -22.17 -18.26 -11.93
CA TYR A 689 -21.98 -18.54 -10.51
C TYR A 689 -21.26 -17.39 -9.85
N GLY A 690 -21.79 -16.91 -8.71
CA GLY A 690 -21.09 -16.01 -7.83
C GLY A 690 -19.96 -16.76 -7.15
N VAL A 691 -18.73 -16.28 -7.28
CA VAL A 691 -17.52 -16.89 -6.74
C VAL A 691 -16.99 -16.09 -5.59
N ILE A 692 -16.76 -16.76 -4.46
CA ILE A 692 -16.21 -16.21 -3.23
C ILE A 692 -14.79 -16.76 -3.08
N MET A 693 -13.81 -15.89 -3.21
CA MET A 693 -12.40 -16.21 -2.98
C MET A 693 -12.03 -15.88 -1.55
N MET A 694 -11.42 -16.82 -0.86
CA MET A 694 -11.12 -16.72 0.57
C MET A 694 -9.69 -17.14 0.85
N ARG A 695 -9.09 -16.51 1.86
CA ARG A 695 -7.76 -16.84 2.39
C ARG A 695 -7.88 -17.29 3.83
N TYR A 696 -7.08 -18.30 4.21
CA TYR A 696 -6.99 -18.72 5.61
C TYR A 696 -6.56 -17.53 6.50
N PHE A 697 -7.21 -17.34 7.62
CA PHE A 697 -7.06 -16.12 8.43
C PHE A 697 -5.66 -15.91 9.03
N LYS A 698 -4.88 -16.98 9.22
CA LYS A 698 -3.48 -16.91 9.66
C LYS A 698 -2.48 -16.75 8.53
N GLU A 699 -2.87 -16.91 7.27
CA GLU A 699 -2.00 -16.86 6.09
C GLU A 699 -1.52 -15.43 5.78
N ALA A 700 -0.20 -15.18 5.82
CA ALA A 700 0.41 -13.88 5.59
C ALA A 700 1.03 -13.72 4.19
N ARG A 701 1.24 -14.82 3.44
CA ARG A 701 1.85 -14.78 2.09
C ARG A 701 0.91 -14.16 1.07
N LYS A 702 1.46 -13.53 0.05
CA LYS A 702 0.69 -13.02 -1.09
C LYS A 702 0.22 -14.18 -1.98
N SER A 703 -0.86 -13.94 -2.73
CA SER A 703 -1.43 -14.95 -3.63
C SER A 703 -0.43 -15.50 -4.64
N ASP A 704 0.52 -14.68 -5.11
CA ASP A 704 1.55 -15.12 -6.05
C ASP A 704 2.63 -16.00 -5.39
N GLU A 705 2.90 -15.80 -4.11
CA GLU A 705 3.78 -16.67 -3.33
C GLU A 705 3.14 -18.04 -3.08
N ILE A 706 1.83 -18.05 -2.77
CA ILE A 706 1.05 -19.28 -2.58
C ILE A 706 0.97 -20.08 -3.90
N LYS A 707 0.81 -19.41 -5.06
CA LYS A 707 0.78 -20.06 -6.37
C LYS A 707 2.09 -20.77 -6.74
N LYS A 708 3.24 -20.29 -6.26
CA LYS A 708 4.54 -20.94 -6.49
C LYS A 708 4.61 -22.34 -5.88
N ASP A 709 3.84 -22.60 -4.82
CA ASP A 709 3.74 -23.91 -4.19
C ASP A 709 2.78 -24.87 -4.96
N ASN A 710 2.42 -24.54 -6.23
CA ASN A 710 1.48 -25.27 -7.07
C ASN A 710 0.09 -25.49 -6.44
N PHE A 711 -0.27 -24.63 -5.49
CA PHE A 711 -1.56 -24.71 -4.82
C PHE A 711 -2.68 -24.17 -5.71
N LYS A 712 -3.69 -24.98 -6.00
CA LYS A 712 -4.90 -24.57 -6.71
C LYS A 712 -6.06 -24.46 -5.70
N PRO A 713 -6.68 -23.28 -5.54
CA PRO A 713 -7.86 -23.16 -4.68
C PRO A 713 -9.03 -23.95 -5.27
N ASP A 714 -9.68 -24.77 -4.48
CA ASP A 714 -10.84 -25.56 -4.88
C ASP A 714 -12.06 -25.36 -3.97
N GLY A 715 -13.20 -25.91 -4.40
CA GLY A 715 -14.52 -25.48 -4.11
C GLY A 715 -15.10 -25.77 -2.75
N ILE A 716 -15.23 -27.03 -2.32
CA ILE A 716 -16.01 -27.39 -1.13
C ILE A 716 -15.10 -27.37 0.10
N PHE A 717 -15.59 -26.78 1.21
CA PHE A 717 -14.88 -26.88 2.47
C PHE A 717 -15.01 -28.29 3.03
N LYS A 718 -13.87 -28.90 3.35
CA LYS A 718 -13.77 -30.15 4.09
C LYS A 718 -13.01 -29.92 5.38
N LEU A 719 -13.50 -30.50 6.47
CA LEU A 719 -12.88 -30.42 7.77
C LEU A 719 -11.50 -31.10 7.74
N GLY A 720 -10.48 -30.45 8.32
CA GLY A 720 -9.11 -30.98 8.34
C GLY A 720 -8.25 -30.70 7.11
N ASP A 721 -8.79 -30.08 6.07
CA ASP A 721 -8.13 -29.83 4.79
C ASP A 721 -7.14 -28.64 4.81
N ASN A 722 -7.14 -27.80 5.79
CA ASN A 722 -6.19 -26.70 6.09
C ASN A 722 -5.60 -25.91 4.91
N LYS A 723 -6.39 -25.69 3.85
CA LYS A 723 -5.93 -25.00 2.65
C LYS A 723 -5.66 -23.51 2.89
N PRO A 724 -4.56 -22.97 2.37
CA PRO A 724 -4.22 -21.53 2.54
C PRO A 724 -5.20 -20.61 1.81
N THR A 725 -5.82 -21.08 0.70
CA THR A 725 -6.84 -20.32 -0.05
C THR A 725 -7.96 -21.24 -0.51
N ARG A 726 -9.17 -20.68 -0.66
CA ARG A 726 -10.35 -21.39 -1.17
C ARG A 726 -11.11 -20.55 -2.17
N LYS A 727 -11.77 -21.23 -3.10
CA LYS A 727 -12.66 -20.63 -4.09
C LYS A 727 -13.96 -21.43 -4.11
N MET A 728 -15.03 -20.86 -3.57
CA MET A 728 -16.35 -21.49 -3.52
C MET A 728 -17.34 -20.74 -4.38
N ASN A 729 -18.34 -21.43 -4.93
CA ASN A 729 -19.48 -20.75 -5.51
C ASN A 729 -20.53 -20.42 -4.43
N HIS A 730 -21.45 -19.50 -4.72
CA HIS A 730 -22.46 -19.02 -3.77
C HIS A 730 -23.41 -20.14 -3.27
N ASN A 731 -23.63 -21.22 -4.03
CA ASN A 731 -24.45 -22.36 -3.62
C ASN A 731 -23.70 -23.31 -2.68
N GLN A 732 -22.39 -23.39 -2.79
CA GLN A 732 -21.50 -24.25 -2.00
C GLN A 732 -20.99 -23.55 -0.73
N PHE A 733 -21.31 -22.26 -0.57
CA PHE A 733 -20.80 -21.42 0.51
C PHE A 733 -21.58 -21.69 1.81
N ASN A 734 -20.98 -22.52 2.68
CA ASN A 734 -21.52 -22.86 3.99
C ASN A 734 -20.60 -22.27 5.06
N ALA A 735 -21.04 -21.18 5.67
CA ALA A 735 -20.25 -20.49 6.68
C ALA A 735 -21.10 -19.58 7.58
N PHE A 736 -20.64 -19.36 8.80
CA PHE A 736 -21.05 -18.23 9.61
C PHE A 736 -20.26 -16.98 9.20
N ILE A 737 -20.88 -15.81 9.20
CA ILE A 737 -20.35 -14.59 8.60
C ILE A 737 -20.22 -13.51 9.66
N GLU A 738 -19.04 -12.90 9.75
CA GLU A 738 -18.79 -11.75 10.62
C GLU A 738 -19.71 -10.59 10.27
N GLY A 739 -20.34 -10.00 11.29
CA GLY A 739 -21.30 -8.91 11.14
C GLY A 739 -22.74 -9.37 10.88
N ILE A 740 -22.97 -10.68 10.66
CA ILE A 740 -24.29 -11.29 10.48
C ILE A 740 -24.56 -12.28 11.60
N ASP A 741 -23.69 -13.26 11.80
CA ASP A 741 -23.84 -14.33 12.78
C ASP A 741 -23.01 -14.11 14.03
N PHE A 742 -21.82 -13.51 13.86
CA PHE A 742 -20.89 -13.25 14.95
C PHE A 742 -20.15 -11.93 14.76
N LYS A 743 -19.49 -11.49 15.83
CA LYS A 743 -18.57 -10.36 15.81
C LYS A 743 -17.29 -10.76 16.54
N LEU A 744 -16.15 -10.54 15.91
CA LEU A 744 -14.86 -10.69 16.55
C LEU A 744 -14.43 -9.34 17.16
N LEU A 745 -14.22 -9.33 18.47
CA LEU A 745 -13.77 -8.15 19.20
C LEU A 745 -12.25 -7.96 19.02
N PRO A 746 -11.73 -6.72 19.14
CA PRO A 746 -10.29 -6.48 19.11
C PRO A 746 -9.50 -7.22 20.20
N SER A 747 -10.13 -7.63 21.28
CA SER A 747 -9.56 -8.50 22.32
C SER A 747 -9.38 -9.95 21.87
N GLY A 748 -9.84 -10.34 20.68
CA GLY A 748 -9.85 -11.73 20.20
C GLY A 748 -11.07 -12.53 20.65
N LYS A 749 -11.96 -11.94 21.47
CA LYS A 749 -13.19 -12.61 21.90
C LYS A 749 -14.22 -12.59 20.77
N MET A 750 -14.81 -13.75 20.53
CA MET A 750 -15.91 -13.91 19.59
C MET A 750 -17.24 -13.84 20.34
N ILE A 751 -18.17 -13.06 19.82
CA ILE A 751 -19.52 -12.94 20.36
C ILE A 751 -20.55 -13.24 19.26
N LYS A 752 -21.61 -13.96 19.62
CA LYS A 752 -22.78 -14.16 18.75
C LYS A 752 -23.53 -12.84 18.58
N ILE A 753 -24.11 -12.63 17.40
CA ILE A 753 -24.96 -11.47 17.11
C ILE A 753 -26.43 -11.88 17.18
#